data_0392d7457bc595e9fb6ab1baeef4401c
#
_entry.id   0392d7457bc595e9fb6ab1baeef4401c
#
_cell.length_a   1.000
_cell.length_b   1.000
_cell.length_c   1.000
_cell.angle_alpha   90.00
_cell.angle_beta   90.00
_cell.angle_gamma   90.00
#
_symmetry.space_group_name_H-M   'P 1'
#
loop_
_entity.id
_entity.type
_entity.pdbx_description
1 polymer ?
#
loop_
_entity_poly.entity_id
_entity_poly.type
_entity_poly.pdbx_seq_one_letter_code
_entity_poly.pdbx_strand_id
1 'polypeptide(L)'
;MEDQPDIHEFFDDAQWQERFDEECREAGHRLRPKVRDLAGEWVDADNFLLRANVASEVCEVTLWPTEARWDFETQCGCEAGRFCPHAAALLEEAGKGKNLSRLLEGRTARTVAPTTSAISAEEPGEVSYLETKPSLLLMVLREPTETKVVRLLLQALKIPDSGDWVVARPHMIYGEHRIPLGGIPGPREHRIETPQGPLVIRRDIAAEMNAIMTLQQAGLASLAGHSQFRFLLGLAGKSKKGAANEAGLWFPNPGHGPLAEFWPWLRSTGSATLEAAGWLVFFADEVGHEIIDLDPDGFVYTLEDDGSGWFHLSVGFDVGGKQLDLLPILAQLLDRGALETTLEFPADGHFLHHLEDGRALKLPAARIRKILKQFAALIDPRRFKGGKLKLHPLDAAAIATSEELGIQAPERLAELAQKLGNFSGIEKTPSPAGIKAELREYQAEGFHWMQFLARHELHGILADDMGLGKTLQTITHILAEKESGRSQGKPTLVVAPTSVVPNWRAEAQRFAPSLRILMLDGPQRKKYFRSIPYADLVLTSYALIQRDIDKLKDYSFHLAALDEAQYVKNPTSKMAQAVCQLDARHRLCLSGTPVENHLGELWSLMRFLMPGFLGGQEDFNRRFRTPIERDGDEERRASLKARVAPLILRRTKDQVAKELPPKTILIHPVELNTSQKDLYETVRATMDKRVRQAIAIKGLEGSRMVFLEALLKLRQICCEPKLLKFEGESKLEADAAGSAKLDYLADLLDTLIEEGRRILIFSQFTSMLEIIEGLLQLRKVPYLKLTGASKNRGELVERFQTGKFPVFLISLKAGGTGLNLTAADTVIHYDPWWNPAAEAQATDRAYRIGQTQPVFVHKLICQGTVEERIHQLQAKKSQLADSLLSDAARAAAPDEGTLAALLAPLG
;
A
#
# COMPACT_ATOMS: atom_id res chain seq x y z
N MET A 1 23.13 -5.57 48.48
CA MET A 1 22.70 -4.17 48.20
C MET A 1 23.92 -3.34 47.85
N GLU A 2 24.87 -3.88 47.15
CA GLU A 2 26.08 -3.24 46.62
C GLU A 2 26.10 -3.58 45.15
N ASP A 3 25.62 -2.69 44.27
CA ASP A 3 25.73 -2.64 42.84
C ASP A 3 24.42 -2.29 42.10
N GLN A 4 23.50 -1.57 42.72
CA GLN A 4 22.43 -0.98 41.94
C GLN A 4 22.89 0.34 41.33
N PRO A 5 22.68 0.63 40.05
CA PRO A 5 23.00 1.90 39.42
C PRO A 5 22.28 3.06 40.13
N ASP A 6 22.95 4.22 40.27
CA ASP A 6 22.36 5.38 40.92
C ASP A 6 21.30 6.00 40.01
N ILE A 7 20.10 6.19 40.53
CA ILE A 7 18.98 6.83 39.78
C ILE A 7 19.32 8.31 39.43
N HIS A 8 20.22 8.93 40.15
CA HIS A 8 20.71 10.26 39.81
C HIS A 8 21.48 10.28 38.49
N GLU A 9 22.30 9.24 38.22
CA GLU A 9 23.02 9.13 36.95
C GLU A 9 22.08 9.03 35.77
N PHE A 10 20.92 8.33 35.86
CA PHE A 10 19.91 8.24 34.82
C PHE A 10 19.39 9.63 34.40
N PHE A 11 19.21 10.55 35.35
CA PHE A 11 18.74 11.90 35.07
C PHE A 11 19.88 12.86 34.71
N ASP A 12 21.02 12.77 35.35
CA ASP A 12 22.18 13.66 35.14
C ASP A 12 22.82 13.41 33.76
N ASP A 13 22.97 12.16 33.36
CA ASP A 13 23.51 11.75 32.05
C ASP A 13 22.45 11.79 30.95
N ALA A 14 21.22 12.15 31.30
CA ALA A 14 20.09 12.23 30.37
C ALA A 14 19.88 10.94 29.51
N GLN A 15 20.20 9.76 30.06
CA GLN A 15 20.12 8.45 29.41
C GLN A 15 18.72 8.17 28.81
N TRP A 16 17.70 8.73 29.42
CA TRP A 16 16.31 8.60 28.92
C TRP A 16 16.10 9.26 27.55
N GLN A 17 16.93 10.23 27.15
CA GLN A 17 16.79 10.95 25.87
C GLN A 17 17.00 10.03 24.64
N GLU A 18 17.76 8.95 24.81
CA GLU A 18 18.04 8.01 23.70
C GLU A 18 16.79 7.30 23.19
N ARG A 19 15.74 7.19 23.99
CA ARG A 19 14.48 6.53 23.65
C ARG A 19 13.47 7.43 22.95
N PHE A 20 13.73 8.74 22.86
CA PHE A 20 12.87 9.70 22.18
C PHE A 20 13.57 10.23 20.92
N ASP A 21 12.85 10.33 19.83
CA ASP A 21 13.34 11.01 18.64
C ASP A 21 13.52 12.51 18.88
N GLU A 22 14.23 13.19 18.00
CA GLU A 22 14.60 14.59 18.17
C GLU A 22 13.38 15.51 18.17
N GLU A 23 12.38 15.21 17.32
CA GLU A 23 11.13 15.96 17.22
C GLU A 23 10.32 15.85 18.52
N CYS A 24 10.27 14.65 19.09
CA CYS A 24 9.59 14.36 20.34
C CYS A 24 10.25 15.07 21.53
N ARG A 25 11.58 15.11 21.57
CA ARG A 25 12.36 15.83 22.60
C ARG A 25 12.14 17.34 22.51
N GLU A 26 12.21 17.92 21.33
CA GLU A 26 11.95 19.35 21.13
C GLU A 26 10.52 19.74 21.51
N ALA A 27 9.54 18.92 21.13
CA ALA A 27 8.15 19.14 21.51
C ALA A 27 7.97 18.99 23.02
N GLY A 28 8.64 18.02 23.66
CA GLY A 28 8.66 17.83 25.11
C GLY A 28 9.24 19.04 25.83
N HIS A 29 10.36 19.58 25.36
CA HIS A 29 10.96 20.79 25.91
C HIS A 29 9.99 21.98 25.88
N ARG A 30 9.20 22.14 24.83
CA ARG A 30 8.15 23.19 24.75
C ARG A 30 7.00 22.95 25.70
N LEU A 31 6.68 21.67 26.01
CA LEU A 31 5.62 21.30 26.95
C LEU A 31 6.05 21.36 28.40
N ARG A 32 7.34 21.32 28.73
CA ARG A 32 7.90 21.35 30.08
C ARG A 32 7.30 22.43 31.00
N PRO A 33 7.11 23.70 30.56
CA PRO A 33 6.48 24.70 31.43
C PRO A 33 5.01 24.40 31.78
N LYS A 34 4.41 23.44 31.11
CA LYS A 34 3.02 22.99 31.32
C LYS A 34 2.92 21.77 32.23
N VAL A 35 4.01 21.25 32.74
CA VAL A 35 4.02 20.16 33.72
C VAL A 35 3.42 20.68 35.04
N ARG A 36 2.40 19.98 35.55
CA ARG A 36 1.72 20.25 36.81
C ARG A 36 1.61 18.99 37.64
N ASP A 37 1.45 19.13 38.92
CA ASP A 37 1.22 18.05 39.86
C ASP A 37 2.28 16.93 39.79
N LEU A 38 3.54 17.29 39.56
CA LEU A 38 4.65 16.36 39.49
C LEU A 38 4.86 15.64 40.82
N ALA A 39 4.69 14.34 40.82
CA ALA A 39 4.84 13.44 41.95
C ALA A 39 5.74 12.26 41.61
N GLY A 40 6.51 11.80 42.59
CA GLY A 40 7.27 10.56 42.49
C GLY A 40 6.95 9.66 43.68
N GLU A 41 6.83 8.38 43.43
CA GLU A 41 6.48 7.38 44.43
C GLU A 41 7.30 6.09 44.20
N TRP A 42 7.92 5.56 45.26
CA TRP A 42 8.52 4.23 45.24
C TRP A 42 7.38 3.20 45.31
N VAL A 43 7.17 2.45 44.23
CA VAL A 43 6.12 1.42 44.13
C VAL A 43 6.54 0.21 44.98
N ASP A 44 7.85 -0.12 44.96
CA ASP A 44 8.50 -1.15 45.76
C ASP A 44 9.98 -0.79 45.98
N ALA A 45 10.81 -1.75 46.37
CA ALA A 45 12.23 -1.52 46.66
C ALA A 45 13.03 -1.08 45.42
N ASP A 46 12.59 -1.47 44.24
CA ASP A 46 13.34 -1.33 43.00
C ASP A 46 12.61 -0.51 41.92
N ASN A 47 11.31 -0.28 42.07
CA ASN A 47 10.52 0.44 41.07
C ASN A 47 10.08 1.82 41.56
N PHE A 48 10.40 2.85 40.75
CA PHE A 48 10.03 4.23 41.01
C PHE A 48 9.05 4.76 39.96
N LEU A 49 7.91 5.26 40.37
CA LEU A 49 6.87 5.78 39.50
C LEU A 49 6.86 7.32 39.55
N LEU A 50 7.06 7.96 38.41
CA LEU A 50 6.83 9.38 38.19
C LEU A 50 5.47 9.62 37.55
N ARG A 51 4.80 10.69 37.99
CA ARG A 51 3.49 11.03 37.48
C ARG A 51 3.29 12.53 37.40
N ALA A 52 2.70 13.03 36.33
CA ALA A 52 2.35 14.46 36.22
C ALA A 52 1.20 14.68 35.23
N ASN A 53 0.57 15.85 35.32
CA ASN A 53 -0.29 16.40 34.29
C ASN A 53 0.53 17.27 33.35
N VAL A 54 0.59 16.94 32.08
CA VAL A 54 1.33 17.70 31.06
C VAL A 54 0.37 18.18 29.98
N ALA A 55 0.12 19.48 29.93
CA ALA A 55 -0.80 20.10 28.94
C ALA A 55 -2.19 19.44 28.88
N SER A 56 -2.75 19.05 30.02
CA SER A 56 -4.05 18.34 30.21
C SER A 56 -4.02 16.83 30.03
N GLU A 57 -2.89 16.24 29.67
CA GLU A 57 -2.71 14.80 29.60
C GLU A 57 -2.06 14.25 30.87
N VAL A 58 -2.57 13.13 31.38
CA VAL A 58 -1.92 12.42 32.48
C VAL A 58 -0.82 11.58 31.93
N CYS A 59 0.39 11.78 32.43
CA CYS A 59 1.57 11.08 32.01
C CYS A 59 2.24 10.37 33.19
N GLU A 60 2.59 9.09 32.99
CA GLU A 60 3.25 8.26 33.97
C GLU A 60 4.53 7.67 33.39
N VAL A 61 5.56 7.58 34.19
CA VAL A 61 6.84 6.94 33.85
C VAL A 61 7.24 6.03 34.99
N THR A 62 7.35 4.75 34.72
CA THR A 62 7.87 3.77 35.69
C THR A 62 9.33 3.50 35.39
N LEU A 63 10.18 3.64 36.40
CA LEU A 63 11.62 3.38 36.32
C LEU A 63 11.99 2.16 37.16
N TRP A 64 12.91 1.35 36.66
CA TRP A 64 13.48 0.20 37.39
C TRP A 64 14.93 0.00 37.04
N PRO A 65 15.77 -0.49 37.99
CA PRO A 65 17.16 -0.79 37.73
C PRO A 65 17.34 -2.07 36.95
N THR A 66 18.28 -2.06 36.01
CA THR A 66 18.81 -3.26 35.34
C THR A 66 20.23 -3.52 35.83
N GLU A 67 20.90 -4.59 35.36
CA GLU A 67 22.26 -4.91 35.79
C GLU A 67 23.29 -3.79 35.53
N ALA A 68 23.05 -2.91 34.54
CA ALA A 68 23.99 -1.89 34.10
C ALA A 68 23.46 -0.45 34.21
N ARG A 69 22.15 -0.24 34.23
CA ARG A 69 21.54 1.10 34.20
C ARG A 69 20.08 1.10 34.67
N TRP A 70 19.49 2.27 34.83
CA TRP A 70 18.05 2.42 34.97
C TRP A 70 17.36 2.30 33.60
N ASP A 71 16.24 1.61 33.55
CA ASP A 71 15.36 1.53 32.38
C ASP A 71 13.97 2.07 32.74
N PHE A 72 13.14 2.36 31.75
CA PHE A 72 11.85 2.96 31.99
C PHE A 72 10.81 2.63 30.93
N GLU A 73 9.57 2.70 31.32
CA GLU A 73 8.40 2.64 30.44
C GLU A 73 7.51 3.87 30.67
N THR A 74 6.90 4.36 29.58
CA THR A 74 6.07 5.56 29.62
C THR A 74 4.63 5.21 29.25
N GLN A 75 3.67 5.82 29.95
CA GLN A 75 2.26 5.72 29.64
C GLN A 75 1.64 7.11 29.66
N CYS A 76 0.95 7.49 28.58
CA CYS A 76 0.32 8.80 28.44
C CYS A 76 -1.07 8.65 27.81
N GLY A 77 -2.01 9.51 28.20
CA GLY A 77 -3.35 9.54 27.63
C GLY A 77 -3.46 10.08 26.20
N CYS A 78 -2.37 10.58 25.62
CA CYS A 78 -2.34 11.12 24.27
C CYS A 78 -2.37 10.01 23.17
N GLU A 79 -2.69 10.38 21.94
CA GLU A 79 -2.78 9.43 20.81
C GLU A 79 -1.48 8.65 20.51
N ALA A 80 -0.32 9.21 20.85
CA ALA A 80 0.97 8.55 20.66
C ALA A 80 1.24 7.43 21.69
N GLY A 81 0.57 7.45 22.84
CA GLY A 81 0.63 6.45 23.89
C GLY A 81 1.99 6.33 24.59
N ARG A 82 2.99 5.76 23.95
CA ARG A 82 4.33 5.51 24.49
C ARG A 82 5.36 6.47 23.89
N PHE A 83 6.39 6.84 24.67
CA PHE A 83 7.51 7.71 24.26
C PHE A 83 7.06 9.00 23.54
N CYS A 84 6.04 9.65 24.05
CA CYS A 84 5.44 10.85 23.49
C CYS A 84 6.10 12.14 24.06
N PRO A 85 5.85 13.32 23.45
CA PRO A 85 6.35 14.60 23.96
C PRO A 85 5.97 14.92 25.41
N HIS A 86 4.82 14.44 25.89
CA HIS A 86 4.38 14.62 27.27
C HIS A 86 5.28 13.85 28.26
N ALA A 87 5.67 12.61 27.92
CA ALA A 87 6.57 11.80 28.72
C ALA A 87 7.98 12.41 28.75
N ALA A 88 8.47 12.91 27.61
CA ALA A 88 9.73 13.64 27.55
C ALA A 88 9.73 14.88 28.43
N ALA A 89 8.64 15.66 28.40
CA ALA A 89 8.49 16.84 29.26
C ALA A 89 8.47 16.48 30.76
N LEU A 90 7.82 15.37 31.13
CA LEU A 90 7.79 14.88 32.51
C LEU A 90 9.17 14.51 33.00
N LEU A 91 9.92 13.72 32.24
CA LEU A 91 11.29 13.30 32.60
C LEU A 91 12.23 14.48 32.69
N GLU A 92 12.17 15.44 31.77
CA GLU A 92 12.97 16.64 31.77
C GLU A 92 12.69 17.53 33.00
N GLU A 93 11.43 17.65 33.45
CA GLU A 93 11.09 18.42 34.62
C GLU A 93 11.44 17.69 35.92
N ALA A 94 11.28 16.35 35.95
CA ALA A 94 11.65 15.52 37.09
C ALA A 94 13.17 15.56 37.37
N GLY A 95 13.99 15.54 36.31
CA GLY A 95 15.45 15.55 36.41
C GLY A 95 16.07 16.87 36.91
N LYS A 96 15.31 17.95 37.09
CA LYS A 96 15.85 19.18 37.67
C LYS A 96 16.22 18.99 39.15
N GLY A 97 17.45 19.28 39.53
CA GLY A 97 18.06 18.95 40.79
C GLY A 97 17.18 19.11 42.04
N LYS A 98 16.43 20.22 42.18
CA LYS A 98 15.51 20.42 43.31
C LYS A 98 14.25 19.55 43.24
N ASN A 99 13.77 19.22 42.07
CA ASN A 99 12.61 18.35 41.89
C ASN A 99 13.00 16.91 42.17
N LEU A 100 14.10 16.43 41.60
CA LEU A 100 14.56 15.06 41.76
C LEU A 100 14.81 14.71 43.23
N SER A 101 15.55 15.55 43.98
CA SER A 101 15.76 15.33 45.39
C SER A 101 14.48 15.22 46.21
N ARG A 102 13.50 16.11 45.96
CA ARG A 102 12.18 16.09 46.62
C ARG A 102 11.38 14.82 46.28
N LEU A 103 11.45 14.35 45.02
CA LEU A 103 10.73 13.17 44.54
C LEU A 103 11.30 11.89 45.14
N LEU A 104 12.59 11.85 45.46
CA LEU A 104 13.29 10.68 45.99
C LEU A 104 13.28 10.63 47.55
N GLU A 105 12.90 11.69 48.28
CA GLU A 105 12.84 11.75 49.74
C GLU A 105 11.98 10.66 50.40
N GLY A 106 11.10 9.98 49.67
CA GLY A 106 10.28 8.89 50.17
C GLY A 106 11.00 7.58 50.51
N ARG A 107 12.25 7.41 50.08
CA ARG A 107 13.01 6.16 50.27
C ARG A 107 13.57 6.00 51.70
N THR A 108 13.76 7.08 52.46
CA THR A 108 14.43 7.08 53.76
C THR A 108 13.50 6.82 54.94
N ALA A 109 12.21 6.68 54.77
CA ALA A 109 11.21 6.66 55.84
C ALA A 109 10.51 5.33 56.12
N ARG A 110 11.04 4.17 55.65
CA ARG A 110 10.44 2.86 55.97
C ARG A 110 11.47 1.82 56.46
N THR A 111 12.37 2.21 57.32
CA THR A 111 12.90 1.29 58.31
C THR A 111 11.92 1.32 59.49
N VAL A 112 11.07 0.31 59.60
CA VAL A 112 10.13 0.15 60.70
C VAL A 112 10.89 -0.06 61.97
N ALA A 113 10.98 0.95 62.86
CA ALA A 113 11.19 0.77 64.26
C ALA A 113 9.85 0.49 64.96
N PRO A 114 9.73 -0.45 65.87
CA PRO A 114 8.48 -0.75 66.54
C PRO A 114 8.15 0.33 67.58
N THR A 115 7.12 1.09 67.33
CA THR A 115 6.52 1.93 68.36
C THR A 115 5.62 1.07 69.22
N THR A 116 6.11 0.67 70.33
CA THR A 116 5.37 0.23 71.51
C THR A 116 4.56 1.41 72.03
N SER A 117 3.26 1.41 71.79
CA SER A 117 2.32 2.14 72.62
C SER A 117 1.50 1.10 73.41
N ALA A 118 1.74 1.12 74.71
CA ALA A 118 0.99 0.33 75.67
C ALA A 118 -0.52 0.63 75.62
N ILE A 119 -1.31 -0.36 75.27
CA ILE A 119 -2.73 -0.44 75.64
C ILE A 119 -2.90 -1.76 76.39
N SER A 120 -3.47 -1.57 77.56
CA SER A 120 -3.82 -2.57 78.62
C SER A 120 -4.18 -3.96 78.12
N ALA A 121 -3.61 -4.94 78.83
CA ALA A 121 -3.84 -6.35 78.68
C ALA A 121 -5.32 -6.70 78.89
N GLU A 122 -5.98 -7.16 77.84
CA GLU A 122 -6.97 -8.21 77.82
C GLU A 122 -6.27 -9.44 77.28
N GLU A 123 -6.44 -10.61 77.95
CA GLU A 123 -5.82 -11.85 77.56
C GLU A 123 -6.05 -12.19 76.11
N PRO A 124 -4.99 -12.57 75.34
CA PRO A 124 -5.19 -12.93 73.90
C PRO A 124 -5.93 -14.27 73.83
N GLY A 125 -7.17 -14.24 73.35
CA GLY A 125 -7.82 -15.46 72.85
C GLY A 125 -6.88 -16.14 71.84
N GLU A 126 -6.77 -17.48 71.88
CA GLU A 126 -5.94 -18.26 70.95
C GLU A 126 -6.21 -17.85 69.50
N VAL A 127 -5.19 -17.28 68.85
CA VAL A 127 -5.29 -16.95 67.43
C VAL A 127 -5.13 -18.20 66.62
N SER A 128 -6.19 -18.59 65.91
CA SER A 128 -6.14 -19.78 65.04
C SER A 128 -5.49 -19.39 63.69
N TYR A 129 -4.60 -20.28 63.18
CA TYR A 129 -3.92 -20.11 61.90
C TYR A 129 -4.47 -21.12 60.88
N LEU A 130 -4.83 -20.67 59.68
CA LEU A 130 -5.23 -21.51 58.55
C LEU A 130 -4.15 -21.47 57.47
N GLU A 131 -3.52 -22.62 57.23
CA GLU A 131 -2.55 -22.85 56.14
C GLU A 131 -3.09 -23.93 55.24
N THR A 132 -3.74 -23.59 54.14
CA THR A 132 -4.25 -24.54 53.15
C THR A 132 -3.93 -24.03 51.73
N LYS A 133 -3.74 -24.99 50.79
CA LYS A 133 -3.65 -24.55 49.38
C LYS A 133 -4.98 -23.95 48.97
N PRO A 134 -4.96 -22.75 48.35
CA PRO A 134 -6.20 -22.13 47.92
C PRO A 134 -6.79 -22.83 46.71
N SER A 135 -8.12 -22.85 46.62
CA SER A 135 -8.84 -23.14 45.39
C SER A 135 -9.22 -21.81 44.72
N LEU A 136 -9.37 -21.82 43.40
CA LEU A 136 -9.63 -20.64 42.59
C LEU A 136 -11.10 -20.62 42.17
N LEU A 137 -11.78 -19.51 42.44
CA LEU A 137 -13.18 -19.29 42.04
C LEU A 137 -13.30 -17.98 41.25
N LEU A 138 -13.83 -18.04 40.05
CA LEU A 138 -14.17 -16.88 39.24
C LEU A 138 -15.69 -16.81 39.11
N MET A 139 -16.29 -15.74 39.62
CA MET A 139 -17.72 -15.45 39.47
C MET A 139 -17.90 -14.32 38.46
N VAL A 140 -18.66 -14.56 37.39
CA VAL A 140 -19.07 -13.55 36.42
C VAL A 140 -20.54 -13.22 36.64
N LEU A 141 -20.79 -11.97 36.96
CA LEU A 141 -22.13 -11.53 37.39
C LEU A 141 -22.40 -10.10 36.96
N ARG A 142 -23.69 -9.69 36.99
CA ARG A 142 -24.09 -8.30 36.83
C ARG A 142 -24.07 -7.57 38.17
N GLU A 143 -23.52 -6.39 38.16
CA GLU A 143 -23.49 -5.50 39.30
C GLU A 143 -24.06 -4.12 38.94
N PRO A 144 -24.83 -3.50 39.86
CA PRO A 144 -25.39 -2.18 39.64
C PRO A 144 -24.28 -1.10 39.61
N THR A 145 -24.42 -0.14 38.74
CA THR A 145 -23.49 1.01 38.61
C THR A 145 -23.82 2.09 39.65
N GLU A 146 -23.90 1.72 40.93
CA GLU A 146 -24.34 2.64 42.00
C GLU A 146 -23.28 3.70 42.33
N THR A 147 -22.00 3.44 42.10
CA THR A 147 -20.96 4.39 42.49
C THR A 147 -20.61 5.34 41.38
N LYS A 148 -20.53 6.64 41.72
CA LYS A 148 -20.09 7.70 40.78
C LYS A 148 -18.76 7.39 40.09
N VAL A 149 -17.86 6.68 40.79
CA VAL A 149 -16.53 6.28 40.29
C VAL A 149 -16.64 5.27 39.17
N VAL A 150 -17.51 4.25 39.35
CA VAL A 150 -17.73 3.22 38.31
C VAL A 150 -18.39 3.86 37.08
N ARG A 151 -19.35 4.75 37.23
CA ARG A 151 -19.97 5.49 36.11
C ARG A 151 -18.96 6.32 35.34
N LEU A 152 -18.10 7.05 36.03
CA LEU A 152 -17.02 7.83 35.37
C LEU A 152 -16.01 6.94 34.66
N LEU A 153 -15.74 5.76 35.21
CA LEU A 153 -14.85 4.78 34.55
C LEU A 153 -15.51 4.19 33.30
N LEU A 154 -16.79 3.82 33.36
CA LEU A 154 -17.54 3.33 32.20
C LEU A 154 -17.58 4.38 31.08
N GLN A 155 -17.77 5.65 31.43
CA GLN A 155 -17.71 6.76 30.48
C GLN A 155 -16.29 6.90 29.86
N ALA A 156 -15.25 6.82 30.68
CA ALA A 156 -13.86 6.89 30.21
C ALA A 156 -13.50 5.72 29.28
N LEU A 157 -14.03 4.54 29.53
CA LEU A 157 -13.86 3.33 28.72
C LEU A 157 -14.84 3.26 27.53
N LYS A 158 -15.70 4.28 27.35
CA LYS A 158 -16.75 4.34 26.32
C LYS A 158 -17.73 3.16 26.38
N ILE A 159 -18.01 2.65 27.58
CA ILE A 159 -19.01 1.60 27.83
C ILE A 159 -20.35 2.27 28.11
N PRO A 160 -21.45 1.87 27.42
CA PRO A 160 -22.77 2.39 27.70
C PRO A 160 -23.17 2.13 29.18
N ASP A 161 -23.62 3.16 29.88
CA ASP A 161 -24.18 3.01 31.23
C ASP A 161 -25.63 2.54 31.10
N SER A 162 -25.83 1.24 31.26
CA SER A 162 -27.17 0.60 31.27
C SER A 162 -27.78 0.50 32.69
N GLY A 163 -27.13 1.13 33.69
CA GLY A 163 -27.55 1.02 35.10
C GLY A 163 -26.97 -0.20 35.82
N ASP A 164 -26.49 -1.19 35.10
CA ASP A 164 -25.74 -2.34 35.55
C ASP A 164 -24.58 -2.66 34.58
N TRP A 165 -23.63 -3.44 35.00
CA TRP A 165 -22.52 -3.89 34.19
C TRP A 165 -22.07 -5.31 34.55
N VAL A 166 -21.48 -6.02 33.61
CA VAL A 166 -20.95 -7.36 33.85
C VAL A 166 -19.52 -7.27 34.35
N VAL A 167 -19.20 -7.93 35.43
CA VAL A 167 -17.89 -7.97 36.06
C VAL A 167 -17.50 -9.39 36.44
N ALA A 168 -16.22 -9.62 36.53
CA ALA A 168 -15.64 -10.83 37.09
C ALA A 168 -15.15 -10.56 38.52
N ARG A 169 -15.50 -11.45 39.46
CA ARG A 169 -15.01 -11.46 40.83
C ARG A 169 -14.20 -12.72 41.11
N PRO A 170 -12.89 -12.69 40.95
CA PRO A 170 -12.04 -13.79 41.32
C PRO A 170 -11.84 -13.83 42.83
N HIS A 171 -11.88 -15.04 43.39
CA HIS A 171 -11.66 -15.30 44.81
C HIS A 171 -10.64 -16.41 44.99
N MET A 172 -9.79 -16.25 45.97
CA MET A 172 -8.99 -17.35 46.56
C MET A 172 -9.75 -17.96 47.72
N ILE A 173 -9.97 -19.25 47.69
CA ILE A 173 -10.70 -19.99 48.75
C ILE A 173 -9.69 -20.72 49.63
N TYR A 174 -9.59 -20.29 50.87
CA TYR A 174 -8.79 -20.92 51.91
C TYR A 174 -9.73 -21.65 52.92
N GLY A 175 -9.88 -22.97 52.81
CA GLY A 175 -10.89 -23.68 53.56
C GLY A 175 -12.32 -23.21 53.22
N GLU A 176 -13.03 -22.67 54.18
CA GLU A 176 -14.39 -22.13 54.00
C GLU A 176 -14.39 -20.61 53.70
N HIS A 177 -13.20 -19.99 53.70
CA HIS A 177 -13.09 -18.53 53.63
C HIS A 177 -12.75 -18.05 52.21
N ARG A 178 -13.52 -17.10 51.69
CA ARG A 178 -13.33 -16.47 50.37
C ARG A 178 -12.63 -15.15 50.49
N ILE A 179 -11.45 -15.01 49.90
CA ILE A 179 -10.69 -13.78 49.86
C ILE A 179 -10.73 -13.24 48.43
N PRO A 180 -11.27 -12.01 48.20
CA PRO A 180 -11.25 -11.40 46.85
C PRO A 180 -9.84 -11.24 46.37
N LEU A 181 -9.57 -11.59 45.07
CA LEU A 181 -8.27 -11.44 44.43
C LEU A 181 -8.22 -10.11 43.68
N GLY A 182 -7.35 -9.21 44.12
CA GLY A 182 -7.06 -7.95 43.43
C GLY A 182 -6.04 -8.10 42.30
N GLY A 183 -5.67 -6.98 41.68
CA GLY A 183 -4.62 -6.97 40.64
C GLY A 183 -3.20 -7.13 41.15
N ILE A 184 -3.01 -7.12 42.47
CA ILE A 184 -1.75 -7.28 43.17
C ILE A 184 -2.02 -8.24 44.34
N PRO A 185 -1.10 -9.16 44.68
CA PRO A 185 -1.24 -10.02 45.81
C PRO A 185 -1.39 -9.19 47.10
N GLY A 186 -2.27 -9.65 47.97
CA GLY A 186 -2.45 -8.98 49.24
C GLY A 186 -1.35 -9.32 50.26
N PRO A 187 -1.44 -8.79 51.48
CA PRO A 187 -0.48 -9.09 52.55
C PRO A 187 -0.44 -10.62 52.89
N ARG A 188 0.71 -11.12 53.33
CA ARG A 188 0.91 -12.54 53.61
C ARG A 188 -0.06 -13.09 54.66
N GLU A 189 -0.50 -12.28 55.58
CA GLU A 189 -1.46 -12.65 56.61
C GLU A 189 -2.75 -11.83 56.48
N HIS A 190 -3.86 -12.54 56.40
CA HIS A 190 -5.20 -11.92 56.31
C HIS A 190 -6.00 -12.32 57.58
N ARG A 191 -6.32 -11.33 58.42
CA ARG A 191 -7.04 -11.54 59.66
C ARG A 191 -8.53 -11.36 59.44
N ILE A 192 -9.31 -12.36 59.87
CA ILE A 192 -10.75 -12.36 59.85
C ILE A 192 -11.26 -12.62 61.27
N GLU A 193 -12.31 -11.86 61.64
CA GLU A 193 -13.02 -12.14 62.90
C GLU A 193 -14.10 -13.18 62.62
N THR A 194 -13.99 -14.33 63.28
CA THR A 194 -14.97 -15.41 63.21
C THR A 194 -15.79 -15.51 64.51
N PRO A 195 -16.94 -16.17 64.58
CA PRO A 195 -17.70 -16.40 65.81
C PRO A 195 -16.91 -17.22 66.86
N GLN A 196 -15.80 -17.85 66.45
CA GLN A 196 -14.96 -18.66 67.31
C GLN A 196 -13.66 -17.95 67.75
N GLY A 197 -13.48 -16.68 67.37
CA GLY A 197 -12.31 -15.87 67.64
C GLY A 197 -11.58 -15.40 66.39
N PRO A 198 -10.49 -14.66 66.54
CA PRO A 198 -9.71 -14.15 65.40
C PRO A 198 -9.00 -15.29 64.68
N LEU A 199 -9.20 -15.39 63.35
CA LEU A 199 -8.56 -16.35 62.47
C LEU A 199 -7.58 -15.59 61.57
N VAL A 200 -6.33 -16.07 61.48
CA VAL A 200 -5.30 -15.56 60.58
C VAL A 200 -5.05 -16.56 59.47
N ILE A 201 -5.41 -16.14 58.23
CA ILE A 201 -5.13 -16.92 57.02
C ILE A 201 -3.77 -16.57 56.49
N ARG A 202 -2.85 -17.52 56.41
CA ARG A 202 -1.56 -17.38 55.71
C ARG A 202 -1.76 -17.60 54.24
N ARG A 203 -1.62 -16.53 53.50
CA ARG A 203 -1.89 -16.50 52.04
C ARG A 203 -0.71 -17.07 51.28
N ASP A 204 -1.02 -17.89 50.26
CA ASP A 204 -0.04 -18.35 49.27
C ASP A 204 0.14 -17.32 48.19
N ILE A 205 1.15 -16.46 48.39
CA ILE A 205 1.42 -15.35 47.44
C ILE A 205 1.83 -15.84 46.08
N ALA A 206 2.50 -16.99 45.96
CA ALA A 206 2.88 -17.55 44.67
C ALA A 206 1.64 -18.05 43.88
N ALA A 207 0.72 -18.73 44.57
CA ALA A 207 -0.53 -19.15 43.97
C ALA A 207 -1.39 -17.94 43.54
N GLU A 208 -1.42 -16.87 44.34
CA GLU A 208 -2.14 -15.64 44.00
C GLU A 208 -1.54 -14.94 42.77
N MET A 209 -0.21 -14.84 42.71
CA MET A 209 0.47 -14.26 41.56
C MET A 209 0.17 -15.04 40.28
N ASN A 210 0.25 -16.38 40.35
CA ASN A 210 -0.08 -17.23 39.22
C ASN A 210 -1.56 -17.09 38.80
N ALA A 211 -2.48 -16.96 39.76
CA ALA A 211 -3.88 -16.73 39.52
C ALA A 211 -4.12 -15.37 38.84
N ILE A 212 -3.44 -14.31 39.26
CA ILE A 212 -3.49 -12.99 38.61
C ILE A 212 -3.01 -13.09 37.15
N MET A 213 -1.87 -13.76 36.93
CA MET A 213 -1.34 -13.94 35.57
C MET A 213 -2.29 -14.71 34.66
N THR A 214 -2.91 -15.79 35.15
CA THR A 214 -3.87 -16.54 34.33
C THR A 214 -5.11 -15.73 33.97
N LEU A 215 -5.61 -14.88 34.86
CA LEU A 215 -6.72 -13.97 34.55
C LEU A 215 -6.32 -12.90 33.52
N GLN A 216 -5.12 -12.35 33.63
CA GLN A 216 -4.59 -11.39 32.66
C GLN A 216 -4.38 -12.03 31.28
N GLN A 217 -3.87 -13.26 31.22
CA GLN A 217 -3.74 -14.04 29.99
C GLN A 217 -5.10 -14.33 29.36
N ALA A 218 -6.13 -14.56 30.19
CA ALA A 218 -7.51 -14.69 29.76
C ALA A 218 -8.17 -13.36 29.37
N GLY A 219 -7.40 -12.26 29.28
CA GLY A 219 -7.90 -10.97 28.83
C GLY A 219 -8.68 -10.17 29.89
N LEU A 220 -8.60 -10.55 31.17
CA LEU A 220 -9.20 -9.81 32.27
C LEU A 220 -8.19 -8.84 32.89
N ALA A 221 -8.65 -7.66 33.28
CA ALA A 221 -7.87 -6.67 33.99
C ALA A 221 -8.52 -6.32 35.33
N SER A 222 -7.71 -6.21 36.38
CA SER A 222 -8.20 -5.76 37.68
C SER A 222 -8.54 -4.28 37.65
N LEU A 223 -9.68 -3.93 38.20
CA LEU A 223 -10.10 -2.53 38.36
C LEU A 223 -9.11 -1.74 39.23
N ALA A 224 -8.56 -2.35 40.26
CA ALA A 224 -7.56 -1.75 41.13
C ALA A 224 -6.22 -1.51 40.43
N GLY A 225 -5.92 -2.29 39.38
CA GLY A 225 -4.73 -2.13 38.53
C GLY A 225 -4.85 -1.00 37.53
N HIS A 226 -6.05 -0.49 37.25
CA HIS A 226 -6.26 0.54 36.24
C HIS A 226 -5.94 1.94 36.79
N SER A 227 -5.05 2.65 36.11
CA SER A 227 -4.57 3.97 36.58
C SER A 227 -5.68 5.00 36.75
N GLN A 228 -6.63 5.07 35.79
CA GLN A 228 -7.77 5.97 35.86
C GLN A 228 -8.72 5.66 37.04
N PHE A 229 -8.85 4.40 37.40
CA PHE A 229 -9.69 4.01 38.54
C PHE A 229 -9.08 4.46 39.87
N ARG A 230 -7.77 4.29 40.08
CA ARG A 230 -7.06 4.78 41.27
C ARG A 230 -7.17 6.30 41.40
N PHE A 231 -7.05 7.02 40.29
CA PHE A 231 -7.20 8.47 40.28
C PHE A 231 -8.63 8.91 40.63
N LEU A 232 -9.65 8.25 40.06
CA LEU A 232 -11.07 8.56 40.35
C LEU A 232 -11.43 8.22 41.78
N LEU A 233 -10.88 7.17 42.39
CA LEU A 233 -11.03 6.84 43.81
C LEU A 233 -10.43 7.94 44.70
N GLY A 234 -9.24 8.48 44.32
CA GLY A 234 -8.64 9.60 45.03
C GLY A 234 -9.48 10.87 45.02
N LEU A 235 -10.08 11.20 43.87
CA LEU A 235 -10.96 12.34 43.71
C LEU A 235 -12.30 12.18 44.46
N ALA A 236 -12.79 10.94 44.60
CA ALA A 236 -14.06 10.65 45.26
C ALA A 236 -13.99 10.67 46.79
N GLY A 237 -12.81 10.85 47.42
CA GLY A 237 -12.61 10.93 48.87
C GLY A 237 -13.08 9.67 49.65
N LYS A 238 -13.13 8.51 49.00
CA LYS A 238 -13.63 7.28 49.62
C LYS A 238 -12.65 6.71 50.64
N SER A 239 -13.16 6.29 51.76
CA SER A 239 -12.39 5.63 52.81
C SER A 239 -11.77 4.31 52.33
N LYS A 240 -10.59 3.91 52.88
CA LYS A 240 -9.91 2.64 52.57
C LYS A 240 -10.80 1.39 52.60
N LYS A 241 -11.90 1.37 53.39
CA LYS A 241 -12.84 0.23 53.44
C LYS A 241 -13.75 0.10 52.21
N GLY A 242 -14.17 1.19 51.57
CA GLY A 242 -14.96 1.11 50.34
C GLY A 242 -14.11 0.73 49.10
N ALA A 243 -12.83 1.12 49.10
CA ALA A 243 -11.90 0.76 48.04
C ALA A 243 -11.54 -0.73 48.02
N ALA A 244 -11.55 -1.40 49.18
CA ALA A 244 -11.21 -2.82 49.31
C ALA A 244 -12.25 -3.74 48.62
N ASN A 245 -13.55 -3.38 48.65
CA ASN A 245 -14.59 -4.16 47.97
C ASN A 245 -14.55 -4.00 46.45
N GLU A 246 -14.14 -2.85 45.99
CA GLU A 246 -14.02 -2.56 44.55
C GLU A 246 -12.68 -3.10 43.97
N ALA A 247 -11.66 -3.33 44.83
CA ALA A 247 -10.36 -3.88 44.42
C ALA A 247 -10.43 -5.31 43.84
N GLY A 248 -11.47 -6.07 44.24
CA GLY A 248 -11.71 -7.43 43.74
C GLY A 248 -12.51 -7.50 42.44
N LEU A 249 -12.80 -6.36 41.81
CA LEU A 249 -13.52 -6.29 40.54
C LEU A 249 -12.56 -6.42 39.37
N TRP A 250 -12.91 -7.28 38.44
CA TRP A 250 -12.16 -7.46 37.19
C TRP A 250 -13.07 -7.27 35.99
N PHE A 251 -12.56 -6.74 34.91
CA PHE A 251 -13.30 -6.45 33.69
C PHE A 251 -12.45 -6.79 32.46
N PRO A 252 -13.03 -6.90 31.27
CA PRO A 252 -12.27 -7.16 30.05
C PRO A 252 -11.24 -6.07 29.79
N ASN A 253 -10.01 -6.48 29.46
CA ASN A 253 -8.97 -5.54 29.07
C ASN A 253 -9.37 -4.91 27.71
N PRO A 254 -9.44 -3.58 27.59
CA PRO A 254 -9.80 -2.91 26.34
C PRO A 254 -8.92 -3.25 25.13
N GLY A 255 -7.71 -3.77 25.37
CA GLY A 255 -6.81 -4.25 24.31
C GLY A 255 -7.19 -5.61 23.71
N HIS A 256 -8.15 -6.36 24.27
CA HIS A 256 -8.52 -7.71 23.83
C HIS A 256 -9.77 -7.77 22.95
N GLY A 257 -10.23 -6.64 22.39
CA GLY A 257 -11.38 -6.59 21.51
C GLY A 257 -12.61 -5.88 22.12
N PRO A 258 -13.74 -5.84 21.41
CA PRO A 258 -14.94 -5.17 21.86
C PRO A 258 -15.50 -5.85 23.12
N LEU A 259 -15.85 -5.06 24.12
CA LEU A 259 -16.41 -5.55 25.39
C LEU A 259 -17.65 -6.42 25.21
N ALA A 260 -18.44 -6.15 24.19
CA ALA A 260 -19.65 -6.90 23.87
C ALA A 260 -19.37 -8.35 23.45
N GLU A 261 -18.17 -8.66 22.94
CA GLU A 261 -17.79 -9.99 22.47
C GLU A 261 -17.04 -10.79 23.54
N PHE A 262 -16.47 -10.10 24.52
CA PHE A 262 -15.61 -10.73 25.53
C PHE A 262 -16.34 -11.72 26.43
N TRP A 263 -17.47 -11.33 27.01
CA TRP A 263 -18.19 -12.19 27.98
C TRP A 263 -18.74 -13.47 27.35
N PRO A 264 -19.37 -13.41 26.17
CA PRO A 264 -19.76 -14.62 25.44
C PRO A 264 -18.56 -15.51 25.04
N TRP A 265 -17.45 -14.90 24.63
CA TRP A 265 -16.21 -15.65 24.36
C TRP A 265 -15.67 -16.29 25.64
N LEU A 266 -15.61 -15.55 26.74
CA LEU A 266 -15.15 -16.09 28.03
C LEU A 266 -16.01 -17.28 28.45
N ARG A 267 -17.33 -17.22 28.27
CA ARG A 267 -18.26 -18.30 28.63
C ARG A 267 -18.10 -19.53 27.73
N SER A 268 -17.89 -19.36 26.44
CA SER A 268 -17.84 -20.47 25.47
C SER A 268 -16.46 -21.09 25.29
N THR A 269 -15.41 -20.29 25.33
CA THR A 269 -14.04 -20.73 24.95
C THR A 269 -13.02 -20.38 26.03
N GLY A 270 -13.07 -19.17 26.58
CA GLY A 270 -12.10 -18.70 27.56
C GLY A 270 -12.20 -19.41 28.90
N SER A 271 -13.40 -19.89 29.32
CA SER A 271 -13.59 -20.64 30.55
C SER A 271 -12.79 -21.94 30.55
N ALA A 272 -12.73 -22.66 29.43
CA ALA A 272 -11.97 -23.91 29.34
C ALA A 272 -10.46 -23.71 29.64
N THR A 273 -9.90 -22.58 29.23
CA THR A 273 -8.49 -22.23 29.54
C THR A 273 -8.29 -21.93 31.02
N LEU A 274 -9.24 -21.22 31.64
CA LEU A 274 -9.21 -20.95 33.07
C LEU A 274 -9.44 -22.23 33.89
N GLU A 275 -10.38 -23.08 33.48
CA GLU A 275 -10.64 -24.37 34.12
C GLU A 275 -9.41 -25.29 34.06
N ALA A 276 -8.71 -25.33 32.91
CA ALA A 276 -7.44 -26.03 32.77
C ALA A 276 -6.34 -25.49 33.72
N ALA A 277 -6.39 -24.21 34.07
CA ALA A 277 -5.51 -23.56 35.04
C ALA A 277 -6.01 -23.72 36.49
N GLY A 278 -7.07 -24.49 36.73
CA GLY A 278 -7.59 -24.81 38.06
C GLY A 278 -8.67 -23.86 38.60
N TRP A 279 -9.22 -22.99 37.76
CA TRP A 279 -10.31 -22.10 38.12
C TRP A 279 -11.67 -22.83 38.07
N LEU A 280 -12.50 -22.61 39.08
CA LEU A 280 -13.93 -22.90 39.05
C LEU A 280 -14.61 -21.63 38.51
N VAL A 281 -15.13 -21.67 37.27
CA VAL A 281 -15.74 -20.51 36.62
C VAL A 281 -17.27 -20.63 36.72
N PHE A 282 -17.87 -19.64 37.35
CA PHE A 282 -19.34 -19.56 37.50
C PHE A 282 -19.87 -18.31 36.79
N PHE A 283 -20.86 -18.50 35.94
CA PHE A 283 -21.63 -17.42 35.31
C PHE A 283 -23.01 -17.36 35.91
N ALA A 284 -23.39 -16.20 36.44
CA ALA A 284 -24.78 -15.97 36.88
C ALA A 284 -25.71 -16.07 35.66
N ASP A 285 -26.93 -16.57 35.89
CA ASP A 285 -27.92 -16.80 34.82
C ASP A 285 -28.29 -15.52 34.06
N GLU A 286 -28.16 -14.37 34.71
CA GLU A 286 -28.39 -13.04 34.13
C GLU A 286 -27.27 -12.60 33.15
N VAL A 287 -26.15 -13.32 33.15
CA VAL A 287 -24.98 -13.06 32.27
C VAL A 287 -24.96 -14.11 31.18
N GLY A 288 -25.93 -14.10 30.31
CA GLY A 288 -25.95 -15.04 29.20
C GLY A 288 -26.87 -14.57 28.09
N HIS A 289 -26.24 -14.22 26.96
CA HIS A 289 -26.98 -14.15 25.73
C HIS A 289 -27.17 -15.57 25.20
N GLU A 290 -28.35 -15.89 24.69
CA GLU A 290 -28.63 -17.12 23.97
C GLU A 290 -27.61 -17.22 22.83
N ILE A 291 -26.76 -18.26 22.83
CA ILE A 291 -25.79 -18.50 21.79
C ILE A 291 -26.45 -19.40 20.76
N ILE A 292 -26.57 -18.89 19.54
CA ILE A 292 -27.07 -19.65 18.39
C ILE A 292 -25.84 -20.30 17.73
N ASP A 293 -25.73 -21.62 17.83
CA ASP A 293 -24.76 -22.40 17.09
C ASP A 293 -25.18 -22.49 15.63
N LEU A 294 -24.32 -22.04 14.71
CA LEU A 294 -24.56 -22.12 13.29
C LEU A 294 -23.96 -23.41 12.72
N ASP A 295 -24.77 -24.16 12.00
CA ASP A 295 -24.31 -25.31 11.24
C ASP A 295 -23.28 -24.85 10.17
N PRO A 296 -22.05 -25.39 10.17
CA PRO A 296 -21.05 -25.03 9.17
C PRO A 296 -21.51 -25.18 7.71
N ASP A 297 -22.44 -26.05 7.43
CA ASP A 297 -22.98 -26.34 6.10
C ASP A 297 -24.26 -25.58 5.76
N GLY A 298 -24.84 -24.83 6.72
CA GLY A 298 -26.09 -24.07 6.57
C GLY A 298 -25.94 -22.72 5.85
N PHE A 299 -24.77 -22.39 5.29
CA PHE A 299 -24.57 -21.14 4.55
C PHE A 299 -25.21 -21.21 3.17
N VAL A 300 -26.07 -20.23 2.86
CA VAL A 300 -26.70 -20.09 1.56
C VAL A 300 -26.10 -18.91 0.82
N TYR A 301 -25.57 -19.19 -0.35
CA TYR A 301 -24.99 -18.17 -1.24
C TYR A 301 -25.92 -17.94 -2.41
N THR A 302 -26.34 -16.71 -2.65
CA THR A 302 -27.16 -16.36 -3.82
C THR A 302 -26.46 -15.29 -4.64
N LEU A 303 -26.46 -15.48 -5.95
CA LEU A 303 -25.87 -14.56 -6.92
C LEU A 303 -26.93 -14.15 -7.92
N GLU A 304 -27.34 -12.89 -7.89
CA GLU A 304 -28.43 -12.36 -8.73
C GLU A 304 -27.90 -11.35 -9.75
N ASP A 305 -28.38 -11.41 -11.00
CA ASP A 305 -28.10 -10.39 -12.02
C ASP A 305 -29.01 -9.18 -11.78
N ASP A 306 -28.44 -7.97 -11.67
CA ASP A 306 -29.21 -6.73 -11.46
C ASP A 306 -29.74 -6.10 -12.76
N GLY A 307 -29.52 -6.75 -13.91
CA GLY A 307 -29.91 -6.28 -15.24
C GLY A 307 -29.09 -5.07 -15.75
N SER A 308 -28.19 -4.53 -14.95
CA SER A 308 -27.29 -3.42 -15.34
C SER A 308 -25.89 -3.89 -15.74
N GLY A 309 -25.70 -5.22 -15.85
CA GLY A 309 -24.39 -5.83 -16.10
C GLY A 309 -23.56 -6.07 -14.82
N TRP A 310 -24.17 -5.89 -13.64
CA TRP A 310 -23.58 -6.20 -12.35
C TRP A 310 -24.33 -7.34 -11.66
N PHE A 311 -23.68 -7.99 -10.72
CA PHE A 311 -24.23 -9.06 -9.92
C PHE A 311 -24.31 -8.68 -8.46
N HIS A 312 -25.32 -9.16 -7.77
CA HIS A 312 -25.48 -9.00 -6.34
C HIS A 312 -25.25 -10.34 -5.64
N LEU A 313 -24.21 -10.39 -4.80
CA LEU A 313 -23.96 -11.51 -3.91
C LEU A 313 -24.68 -11.26 -2.58
N SER A 314 -25.39 -12.26 -2.07
CA SER A 314 -25.82 -12.33 -0.68
C SER A 314 -25.31 -13.64 -0.08
N VAL A 315 -24.94 -13.56 1.21
CA VAL A 315 -24.51 -14.70 2.02
C VAL A 315 -25.46 -14.78 3.17
N GLY A 316 -26.38 -15.71 3.13
CA GLY A 316 -27.43 -15.89 4.12
C GLY A 316 -27.20 -17.10 5.01
N PHE A 317 -27.84 -17.07 6.15
CA PHE A 317 -27.96 -18.20 7.06
C PHE A 317 -29.38 -18.22 7.65
N ASP A 318 -29.99 -19.41 7.74
CA ASP A 318 -31.33 -19.54 8.32
C ASP A 318 -31.22 -19.67 9.85
N VAL A 319 -31.83 -18.72 10.56
CA VAL A 319 -31.95 -18.75 12.02
C VAL A 319 -33.43 -18.76 12.39
N GLY A 320 -33.95 -19.96 12.65
CA GLY A 320 -35.32 -20.11 13.08
C GLY A 320 -36.37 -19.63 12.09
N GLY A 321 -36.12 -19.84 10.77
CA GLY A 321 -37.02 -19.45 9.68
C GLY A 321 -36.82 -18.00 9.21
N LYS A 322 -35.83 -17.26 9.71
CA LYS A 322 -35.43 -15.96 9.20
C LYS A 322 -34.05 -16.07 8.56
N GLN A 323 -33.94 -15.63 7.31
CA GLN A 323 -32.62 -15.49 6.66
C GLN A 323 -31.87 -14.29 7.25
N LEU A 324 -30.72 -14.57 7.85
CA LEU A 324 -29.80 -13.56 8.34
C LEU A 324 -28.75 -13.29 7.27
N ASP A 325 -28.51 -12.03 6.91
CA ASP A 325 -27.45 -11.65 6.00
C ASP A 325 -26.11 -11.54 6.75
N LEU A 326 -25.14 -12.35 6.34
CA LEU A 326 -23.81 -12.39 6.95
C LEU A 326 -22.81 -11.41 6.33
N LEU A 327 -23.09 -10.84 5.17
CA LEU A 327 -22.16 -9.94 4.50
C LEU A 327 -21.78 -8.71 5.34
N PRO A 328 -22.71 -8.02 6.04
CA PRO A 328 -22.36 -6.92 6.93
C PRO A 328 -21.44 -7.35 8.07
N ILE A 329 -21.68 -8.55 8.60
CA ILE A 329 -20.88 -9.15 9.69
C ILE A 329 -19.47 -9.46 9.19
N LEU A 330 -19.34 -10.10 8.03
CA LEU A 330 -18.07 -10.41 7.39
C LEU A 330 -17.28 -9.14 7.06
N ALA A 331 -17.95 -8.08 6.63
CA ALA A 331 -17.33 -6.79 6.38
C ALA A 331 -16.76 -6.15 7.64
N GLN A 332 -17.48 -6.19 8.75
CA GLN A 332 -17.01 -5.72 10.05
C GLN A 332 -15.81 -6.52 10.55
N LEU A 333 -15.82 -7.84 10.37
CA LEU A 333 -14.68 -8.70 10.73
C LEU A 333 -13.43 -8.36 9.91
N LEU A 334 -13.58 -8.05 8.61
CA LEU A 334 -12.47 -7.59 7.76
C LEU A 334 -11.92 -6.23 8.18
N ASP A 335 -12.78 -5.28 8.51
CA ASP A 335 -12.35 -3.95 8.96
C ASP A 335 -11.59 -4.01 10.31
N ARG A 336 -11.90 -4.98 11.16
CA ARG A 336 -11.20 -5.24 12.43
C ARG A 336 -9.88 -6.03 12.25
N GLY A 337 -9.46 -6.31 11.03
CA GLY A 337 -8.22 -7.04 10.74
C GLY A 337 -8.27 -8.54 11.08
N ALA A 338 -9.43 -9.16 11.01
CA ALA A 338 -9.59 -10.60 11.30
C ALA A 338 -8.74 -11.54 10.41
N LEU A 339 -8.15 -11.02 9.33
CA LEU A 339 -7.16 -11.73 8.50
C LEU A 339 -5.71 -11.46 8.91
N GLU A 340 -5.45 -10.32 9.53
CA GLU A 340 -4.10 -9.81 9.82
C GLU A 340 -3.70 -10.03 11.28
N THR A 341 -4.68 -10.07 12.17
CA THR A 341 -4.38 -10.38 13.56
C THR A 341 -4.06 -11.85 13.69
N THR A 342 -2.82 -12.10 14.08
CA THR A 342 -2.34 -13.32 14.76
C THR A 342 -3.05 -13.51 16.12
N LEU A 343 -4.31 -13.17 16.25
CA LEU A 343 -5.14 -13.77 17.26
C LEU A 343 -5.18 -15.24 16.89
N GLU A 344 -4.34 -16.01 17.59
CA GLU A 344 -4.31 -17.45 17.59
C GLU A 344 -5.65 -17.97 18.11
N PHE A 345 -6.69 -17.78 17.29
CA PHE A 345 -7.87 -18.60 17.47
C PHE A 345 -7.49 -20.01 17.04
N PRO A 346 -7.64 -21.00 17.92
CA PRO A 346 -7.42 -22.39 17.55
C PRO A 346 -8.17 -22.71 16.26
N ALA A 347 -7.67 -23.64 15.47
CA ALA A 347 -8.31 -24.05 14.22
C ALA A 347 -9.79 -24.40 14.40
N ASP A 348 -10.16 -24.84 15.60
CA ASP A 348 -11.51 -25.23 16.03
C ASP A 348 -12.26 -24.09 16.77
N GLY A 349 -11.76 -22.86 16.74
CA GLY A 349 -12.35 -21.70 17.38
C GLY A 349 -13.62 -21.17 16.67
N HIS A 350 -14.34 -20.29 17.35
CA HIS A 350 -15.56 -19.67 16.83
C HIS A 350 -15.47 -18.14 17.00
N PHE A 351 -16.03 -17.40 16.05
CA PHE A 351 -16.32 -15.97 16.20
C PHE A 351 -17.72 -15.78 16.78
N LEU A 352 -17.85 -14.93 17.76
CA LEU A 352 -19.15 -14.55 18.30
C LEU A 352 -19.55 -13.19 17.77
N HIS A 353 -20.75 -13.10 17.20
CA HIS A 353 -21.32 -11.87 16.72
C HIS A 353 -22.67 -11.61 17.43
N HIS A 354 -22.82 -10.43 18.02
CA HIS A 354 -24.05 -10.05 18.73
C HIS A 354 -25.06 -9.46 17.75
N LEU A 355 -26.28 -9.99 17.84
CA LEU A 355 -27.43 -9.46 17.13
C LEU A 355 -28.05 -8.30 17.92
N GLU A 356 -28.83 -7.45 17.24
CA GLU A 356 -29.51 -6.32 17.83
C GLU A 356 -30.55 -6.74 18.93
N ASP A 357 -31.02 -7.98 18.90
CA ASP A 357 -31.95 -8.57 19.85
C ASP A 357 -31.27 -9.18 21.10
N GLY A 358 -29.95 -9.00 21.23
CA GLY A 358 -29.17 -9.49 22.38
C GLY A 358 -28.69 -10.94 22.28
N ARG A 359 -29.05 -11.68 21.23
CA ARG A 359 -28.53 -13.04 20.97
C ARG A 359 -27.13 -12.97 20.37
N ALA A 360 -26.35 -14.01 20.54
CA ALA A 360 -25.03 -14.12 19.95
C ALA A 360 -24.98 -15.28 18.95
N LEU A 361 -24.43 -15.01 17.76
CA LEU A 361 -24.17 -16.03 16.74
C LEU A 361 -22.75 -16.60 16.94
N LYS A 362 -22.65 -17.91 17.04
CA LYS A 362 -21.39 -18.62 17.08
C LYS A 362 -20.99 -19.05 15.67
N LEU A 363 -20.10 -18.29 15.05
CA LEU A 363 -19.65 -18.48 13.68
C LEU A 363 -18.41 -19.37 13.66
N PRO A 364 -18.36 -20.48 12.90
CA PRO A 364 -17.20 -21.34 12.81
C PRO A 364 -15.98 -20.61 12.23
N ALA A 365 -14.93 -20.41 13.04
CA ALA A 365 -13.78 -19.59 12.65
C ALA A 365 -13.08 -20.09 11.39
N ALA A 366 -12.92 -21.40 11.24
CA ALA A 366 -12.33 -22.02 10.06
C ALA A 366 -13.12 -21.71 8.79
N ARG A 367 -14.46 -21.81 8.83
CA ARG A 367 -15.35 -21.51 7.70
C ARG A 367 -15.36 -20.02 7.37
N ILE A 368 -15.46 -19.18 8.40
CA ILE A 368 -15.45 -17.73 8.24
C ILE A 368 -14.11 -17.26 7.65
N ARG A 369 -12.97 -17.76 8.13
CA ARG A 369 -11.66 -17.44 7.54
C ARG A 369 -11.57 -17.84 6.06
N LYS A 370 -12.11 -19.01 5.71
CA LYS A 370 -12.14 -19.48 4.33
C LYS A 370 -12.96 -18.54 3.45
N ILE A 371 -14.15 -18.17 3.92
CA ILE A 371 -15.01 -17.19 3.25
C ILE A 371 -14.29 -15.82 3.15
N LEU A 372 -13.73 -15.33 4.26
CA LEU A 372 -13.02 -14.06 4.28
C LEU A 372 -11.80 -14.07 3.36
N LYS A 373 -11.01 -15.13 3.29
CA LYS A 373 -9.88 -15.24 2.35
C LYS A 373 -10.33 -15.13 0.90
N GLN A 374 -11.40 -15.81 0.53
CA GLN A 374 -11.93 -15.76 -0.83
C GLN A 374 -12.54 -14.39 -1.17
N PHE A 375 -13.20 -13.76 -0.20
CA PHE A 375 -13.89 -12.49 -0.41
C PHE A 375 -13.07 -11.26 0.01
N ALA A 376 -11.92 -11.40 0.67
CA ALA A 376 -11.13 -10.28 1.19
C ALA A 376 -10.79 -9.22 0.13
N ALA A 377 -10.50 -9.66 -1.09
CA ALA A 377 -10.24 -8.78 -2.22
C ALA A 377 -11.50 -8.10 -2.79
N LEU A 378 -12.69 -8.60 -2.47
CA LEU A 378 -13.97 -8.24 -3.08
C LEU A 378 -14.86 -7.44 -2.12
N ILE A 379 -14.81 -7.77 -0.81
CA ILE A 379 -15.64 -7.12 0.20
C ILE A 379 -15.09 -5.71 0.51
N ASP A 380 -15.86 -4.72 0.08
CA ASP A 380 -15.69 -3.33 0.50
C ASP A 380 -16.96 -2.93 1.28
N PRO A 381 -16.85 -2.56 2.57
CA PRO A 381 -18.00 -2.16 3.38
C PRO A 381 -18.84 -1.06 2.72
N ARG A 382 -18.22 -0.19 1.91
CA ARG A 382 -18.92 0.91 1.21
C ARG A 382 -19.74 0.46 0.01
N ARG A 383 -19.55 -0.78 -0.47
CA ARG A 383 -20.30 -1.35 -1.59
C ARG A 383 -21.58 -2.05 -1.15
N PHE A 384 -21.81 -2.16 0.16
CA PHE A 384 -23.05 -2.73 0.68
C PHE A 384 -24.20 -1.73 0.53
N LYS A 385 -25.20 -2.12 -0.22
CA LYS A 385 -26.50 -1.44 -0.25
C LYS A 385 -27.58 -2.48 0.03
N GLY A 386 -28.29 -2.30 1.14
CA GLY A 386 -29.40 -3.18 1.50
C GLY A 386 -29.01 -4.65 1.70
N GLY A 387 -27.84 -4.93 2.30
CA GLY A 387 -27.41 -6.30 2.59
C GLY A 387 -26.82 -7.07 1.40
N LYS A 388 -26.70 -6.47 0.22
CA LYS A 388 -26.18 -7.13 -0.99
C LYS A 388 -24.85 -6.49 -1.42
N LEU A 389 -23.86 -7.33 -1.76
CA LEU A 389 -22.58 -6.88 -2.29
C LEU A 389 -22.65 -6.81 -3.81
N LYS A 390 -22.46 -5.61 -4.36
CA LYS A 390 -22.41 -5.40 -5.80
C LYS A 390 -21.07 -5.87 -6.39
N LEU A 391 -21.09 -6.85 -7.26
CA LEU A 391 -19.92 -7.47 -7.87
C LEU A 391 -19.86 -7.21 -9.38
N HIS A 392 -18.64 -6.97 -9.86
CA HIS A 392 -18.37 -6.98 -11.29
C HIS A 392 -18.51 -8.41 -11.86
N PRO A 393 -18.93 -8.60 -13.13
CA PRO A 393 -19.09 -9.93 -13.73
C PRO A 393 -17.89 -10.86 -13.58
N LEU A 394 -16.68 -10.33 -13.65
CA LEU A 394 -15.45 -11.11 -13.46
C LEU A 394 -15.28 -11.60 -12.02
N ASP A 395 -15.60 -10.74 -11.05
CA ASP A 395 -15.53 -11.12 -9.63
C ASP A 395 -16.62 -12.16 -9.33
N ALA A 396 -17.80 -11.96 -9.89
CA ALA A 396 -18.91 -12.88 -9.77
C ALA A 396 -18.60 -14.25 -10.41
N ALA A 397 -17.96 -14.24 -11.60
CA ALA A 397 -17.53 -15.46 -12.29
C ALA A 397 -16.45 -16.21 -11.51
N ALA A 398 -15.47 -15.50 -10.95
CA ALA A 398 -14.43 -16.09 -10.12
C ALA A 398 -15.00 -16.77 -8.85
N ILE A 399 -16.03 -16.16 -8.25
CA ILE A 399 -16.75 -16.73 -7.10
C ILE A 399 -17.57 -17.94 -7.51
N ALA A 400 -18.24 -17.86 -8.66
CA ALA A 400 -19.09 -18.93 -9.19
C ALA A 400 -18.32 -20.23 -9.53
N THR A 401 -17.01 -20.12 -9.81
CA THR A 401 -16.14 -21.28 -10.07
C THR A 401 -15.57 -21.91 -8.79
N SER A 402 -15.82 -21.34 -7.62
CA SER A 402 -15.35 -21.90 -6.37
C SER A 402 -16.19 -23.12 -5.98
N GLU A 403 -15.66 -24.32 -6.24
CA GLU A 403 -16.29 -25.58 -5.82
C GLU A 403 -16.53 -25.64 -4.31
N GLU A 404 -15.69 -24.94 -3.54
CA GLU A 404 -15.74 -24.91 -2.09
C GLU A 404 -16.96 -24.18 -1.51
N LEU A 405 -17.59 -23.29 -2.27
CA LEU A 405 -18.73 -22.49 -1.84
C LEU A 405 -20.08 -23.06 -2.31
N GLY A 406 -20.09 -23.91 -3.34
CA GLY A 406 -21.32 -24.52 -3.85
C GLY A 406 -22.35 -23.53 -4.38
N ILE A 407 -21.90 -22.39 -4.95
CA ILE A 407 -22.77 -21.30 -5.38
C ILE A 407 -23.49 -21.68 -6.66
N GLN A 408 -24.82 -21.58 -6.66
CA GLN A 408 -25.62 -21.65 -7.88
C GLN A 408 -25.52 -20.33 -8.64
N ALA A 409 -24.79 -20.35 -9.76
CA ALA A 409 -24.61 -19.17 -10.60
C ALA A 409 -25.70 -19.11 -11.71
N PRO A 410 -26.18 -17.91 -12.08
CA PRO A 410 -26.97 -17.70 -13.29
C PRO A 410 -26.25 -18.26 -14.52
N GLU A 411 -27.02 -18.84 -15.48
CA GLU A 411 -26.47 -19.50 -16.68
C GLU A 411 -25.45 -18.64 -17.44
N ARG A 412 -25.78 -17.35 -17.64
CA ARG A 412 -24.88 -16.36 -18.26
C ARG A 412 -23.53 -16.25 -17.55
N LEU A 413 -23.53 -16.33 -16.22
CA LEU A 413 -22.32 -16.21 -15.42
C LEU A 413 -21.52 -17.51 -15.42
N ALA A 414 -22.18 -18.65 -15.38
CA ALA A 414 -21.55 -19.96 -15.49
C ALA A 414 -20.84 -20.13 -16.85
N GLU A 415 -21.47 -19.69 -17.95
CA GLU A 415 -20.83 -19.63 -19.26
C GLU A 415 -19.60 -18.71 -19.29
N LEU A 416 -19.70 -17.51 -18.70
CA LEU A 416 -18.59 -16.59 -18.63
C LEU A 416 -17.45 -17.18 -17.81
N ALA A 417 -17.75 -17.79 -16.66
CA ALA A 417 -16.79 -18.44 -15.78
C ALA A 417 -16.04 -19.58 -16.48
N GLN A 418 -16.77 -20.44 -17.20
CA GLN A 418 -16.20 -21.53 -18.00
C GLN A 418 -15.27 -21.01 -19.11
N LYS A 419 -15.69 -19.96 -19.81
CA LYS A 419 -14.92 -19.36 -20.90
C LYS A 419 -13.67 -18.61 -20.38
N LEU A 420 -13.73 -18.02 -19.20
CA LEU A 420 -12.59 -17.36 -18.55
C LEU A 420 -11.58 -18.36 -17.96
N GLY A 421 -12.05 -19.49 -17.44
CA GLY A 421 -11.20 -20.57 -16.92
C GLY A 421 -10.38 -21.27 -17.99
N ASN A 422 -10.94 -21.38 -19.19
CA ASN A 422 -10.34 -22.04 -20.34
C ASN A 422 -10.01 -21.03 -21.45
N PHE A 423 -9.00 -20.16 -21.25
CA PHE A 423 -8.57 -19.21 -22.28
C PHE A 423 -8.21 -19.83 -23.64
N SER A 424 -8.06 -21.16 -23.71
CA SER A 424 -7.86 -21.93 -24.93
C SER A 424 -9.10 -22.05 -25.84
N GLY A 425 -10.24 -21.49 -25.44
CA GLY A 425 -11.51 -21.63 -26.12
C GLY A 425 -12.14 -20.35 -26.67
N ILE A 426 -11.35 -19.28 -26.93
CA ILE A 426 -11.88 -18.08 -27.58
C ILE A 426 -12.38 -18.44 -28.99
N GLU A 427 -13.67 -18.24 -29.23
CA GLU A 427 -14.29 -18.52 -30.51
C GLU A 427 -13.64 -17.72 -31.64
N LYS A 428 -13.19 -18.41 -32.67
CA LYS A 428 -12.61 -17.81 -33.87
C LYS A 428 -13.67 -17.04 -34.63
N THR A 429 -13.61 -15.72 -34.60
CA THR A 429 -14.51 -14.87 -35.38
C THR A 429 -13.90 -14.64 -36.76
N PRO A 430 -14.66 -14.83 -37.87
CA PRO A 430 -14.13 -14.53 -39.18
C PRO A 430 -13.72 -13.08 -39.32
N SER A 431 -12.64 -12.83 -40.05
CA SER A 431 -12.22 -11.47 -40.39
C SER A 431 -13.28 -10.73 -41.17
N PRO A 432 -13.51 -9.42 -40.95
CA PRO A 432 -14.47 -8.64 -41.71
C PRO A 432 -14.11 -8.61 -43.20
N ALA A 433 -15.13 -8.69 -44.08
CA ALA A 433 -14.94 -8.79 -45.53
C ALA A 433 -14.25 -7.56 -46.13
N GLY A 434 -14.45 -6.37 -45.53
CA GLY A 434 -13.90 -5.11 -46.00
C GLY A 434 -12.46 -4.85 -45.62
N ILE A 435 -11.80 -5.73 -44.81
CA ILE A 435 -10.40 -5.54 -44.43
C ILE A 435 -9.46 -5.81 -45.61
N LYS A 436 -8.53 -4.88 -45.85
CA LYS A 436 -7.55 -4.98 -46.96
C LYS A 436 -6.17 -5.36 -46.42
N ALA A 437 -6.14 -6.31 -45.53
CA ALA A 437 -4.91 -6.87 -44.93
C ALA A 437 -5.11 -8.32 -44.54
N GLU A 438 -4.09 -9.12 -44.63
CA GLU A 438 -4.03 -10.45 -44.06
C GLU A 438 -3.49 -10.36 -42.66
N LEU A 439 -4.24 -10.82 -41.64
CA LEU A 439 -3.79 -10.80 -40.26
C LEU A 439 -2.85 -11.98 -40.03
N ARG A 440 -1.76 -11.72 -39.34
CA ARG A 440 -0.90 -12.78 -38.80
C ARG A 440 -1.66 -13.55 -37.73
N GLU A 441 -1.24 -14.79 -37.44
CA GLU A 441 -1.92 -15.66 -36.48
C GLU A 441 -2.16 -14.95 -35.13
N TYR A 442 -1.12 -14.38 -34.53
CA TYR A 442 -1.26 -13.65 -33.27
C TYR A 442 -2.13 -12.38 -33.41
N GLN A 443 -2.15 -11.72 -34.56
CA GLN A 443 -3.02 -10.56 -34.80
C GLN A 443 -4.49 -11.01 -34.89
N ALA A 444 -4.74 -12.17 -35.50
CA ALA A 444 -6.06 -12.76 -35.50
C ALA A 444 -6.53 -13.17 -34.10
N GLU A 445 -5.61 -13.73 -33.27
CA GLU A 445 -5.90 -14.02 -31.86
C GLU A 445 -6.27 -12.75 -31.07
N GLY A 446 -5.51 -11.65 -31.26
CA GLY A 446 -5.84 -10.37 -30.64
C GLY A 446 -7.17 -9.79 -31.09
N PHE A 447 -7.50 -9.95 -32.36
CA PHE A 447 -8.81 -9.60 -32.89
C PHE A 447 -9.91 -10.48 -32.25
N HIS A 448 -9.73 -11.79 -32.15
CA HIS A 448 -10.69 -12.69 -31.50
C HIS A 448 -10.90 -12.35 -30.04
N TRP A 449 -9.81 -12.03 -29.32
CA TRP A 449 -9.88 -11.59 -27.92
C TRP A 449 -10.67 -10.29 -27.78
N MET A 450 -10.46 -9.28 -28.63
CA MET A 450 -11.27 -8.05 -28.61
C MET A 450 -12.74 -8.32 -28.91
N GLN A 451 -13.04 -9.24 -29.85
CA GLN A 451 -14.41 -9.67 -30.14
C GLN A 451 -15.05 -10.38 -28.95
N PHE A 452 -14.28 -11.23 -28.25
CA PHE A 452 -14.72 -11.88 -27.02
C PHE A 452 -15.06 -10.85 -25.94
N LEU A 453 -14.19 -9.89 -25.67
CA LEU A 453 -14.46 -8.83 -24.71
C LEU A 453 -15.75 -8.07 -25.04
N ALA A 454 -15.90 -7.65 -26.29
CA ALA A 454 -17.08 -6.90 -26.72
C ALA A 454 -18.39 -7.70 -26.58
N ARG A 455 -18.39 -9.00 -26.87
CA ARG A 455 -19.57 -9.87 -26.73
C ARG A 455 -20.00 -10.05 -25.28
N HIS A 456 -19.02 -10.04 -24.36
CA HIS A 456 -19.27 -10.24 -22.93
C HIS A 456 -19.32 -8.94 -22.12
N GLU A 457 -19.37 -7.78 -22.80
CA GLU A 457 -19.38 -6.44 -22.18
C GLU A 457 -18.18 -6.20 -21.25
N LEU A 458 -17.08 -6.84 -21.59
CA LEU A 458 -15.79 -6.67 -20.94
C LEU A 458 -14.94 -5.64 -21.68
N HIS A 459 -13.94 -5.13 -21.00
CA HIS A 459 -13.02 -4.12 -21.49
C HIS A 459 -11.60 -4.59 -21.22
N GLY A 460 -10.60 -4.12 -21.97
CA GLY A 460 -9.26 -4.66 -21.78
C GLY A 460 -8.12 -3.80 -22.27
N ILE A 461 -6.90 -4.30 -22.04
CA ILE A 461 -5.65 -3.69 -22.44
C ILE A 461 -4.97 -4.60 -23.47
N LEU A 462 -4.87 -4.15 -24.71
CA LEU A 462 -4.01 -4.80 -25.69
C LEU A 462 -2.58 -4.30 -25.47
N ALA A 463 -1.78 -5.12 -24.79
CA ALA A 463 -0.47 -4.78 -24.27
C ALA A 463 0.69 -5.37 -25.09
N ASP A 464 0.43 -5.73 -26.35
CA ASP A 464 1.44 -6.24 -27.28
C ASP A 464 2.63 -5.28 -27.41
N ASP A 465 3.81 -5.82 -27.60
CA ASP A 465 5.00 -5.04 -27.87
C ASP A 465 4.80 -4.05 -29.01
N MET A 466 5.57 -2.97 -29.01
CA MET A 466 5.49 -1.98 -30.10
C MET A 466 5.88 -2.61 -31.44
N GLY A 467 5.12 -2.25 -32.49
CA GLY A 467 5.37 -2.76 -33.84
C GLY A 467 4.70 -4.09 -34.17
N LEU A 468 3.96 -4.71 -33.25
CA LEU A 468 3.18 -5.93 -33.51
C LEU A 468 1.80 -5.65 -34.16
N GLY A 469 1.52 -4.42 -34.55
CA GLY A 469 0.31 -4.09 -35.33
C GLY A 469 -0.96 -3.94 -34.48
N LYS A 470 -0.87 -3.39 -33.26
CA LYS A 470 -2.05 -3.07 -32.42
C LYS A 470 -3.08 -2.24 -33.16
N THR A 471 -2.65 -1.26 -33.96
CA THR A 471 -3.52 -0.39 -34.76
C THR A 471 -4.33 -1.22 -35.77
N LEU A 472 -3.68 -2.12 -36.52
CA LEU A 472 -4.36 -2.98 -37.51
C LEU A 472 -5.36 -3.91 -36.85
N GLN A 473 -4.99 -4.56 -35.75
CA GLN A 473 -5.89 -5.40 -34.95
C GLN A 473 -7.15 -4.63 -34.52
N THR A 474 -6.94 -3.41 -34.02
CA THR A 474 -8.05 -2.54 -33.56
C THR A 474 -8.91 -2.05 -34.71
N ILE A 475 -8.31 -1.68 -35.86
CA ILE A 475 -9.05 -1.29 -37.07
C ILE A 475 -9.90 -2.47 -37.56
N THR A 476 -9.35 -3.69 -37.54
CA THR A 476 -10.10 -4.90 -37.91
C THR A 476 -11.28 -5.13 -36.98
N HIS A 477 -11.09 -4.91 -35.67
CA HIS A 477 -12.16 -5.01 -34.69
C HIS A 477 -13.26 -3.94 -34.94
N ILE A 478 -12.89 -2.68 -35.17
CA ILE A 478 -13.84 -1.59 -35.48
C ILE A 478 -14.66 -1.92 -36.74
N LEU A 479 -14.00 -2.41 -37.77
CA LEU A 479 -14.67 -2.79 -39.01
C LEU A 479 -15.63 -3.95 -38.82
N ALA A 480 -15.25 -4.98 -38.06
CA ALA A 480 -16.11 -6.12 -37.72
C ALA A 480 -17.35 -5.70 -36.92
N GLU A 481 -17.20 -4.77 -35.95
CA GLU A 481 -18.33 -4.21 -35.20
C GLU A 481 -19.31 -3.43 -36.10
N LYS A 482 -18.80 -2.74 -37.12
CA LYS A 482 -19.62 -2.05 -38.11
C LYS A 482 -20.35 -3.05 -39.03
N GLU A 483 -19.61 -4.00 -39.64
CA GLU A 483 -20.17 -4.95 -40.60
C GLU A 483 -21.18 -5.90 -39.96
N SER A 484 -20.99 -6.28 -38.72
CA SER A 484 -21.94 -7.08 -37.93
C SER A 484 -23.18 -6.32 -37.47
N GLY A 485 -23.23 -5.00 -37.64
CA GLY A 485 -24.29 -4.14 -37.14
C GLY A 485 -24.29 -3.91 -35.62
N ARG A 486 -23.34 -4.48 -34.84
CA ARG A 486 -23.27 -4.32 -33.38
C ARG A 486 -22.96 -2.90 -32.92
N SER A 487 -22.33 -2.10 -33.78
CA SER A 487 -22.09 -0.69 -33.50
C SER A 487 -23.39 0.14 -33.44
N GLN A 488 -24.49 -0.38 -33.99
CA GLN A 488 -25.81 0.29 -34.02
C GLN A 488 -25.73 1.72 -34.58
N GLY A 489 -24.80 1.99 -35.49
CA GLY A 489 -24.56 3.32 -36.06
C GLY A 489 -23.81 4.28 -35.13
N LYS A 490 -23.43 3.89 -33.92
CA LYS A 490 -22.61 4.71 -33.01
C LYS A 490 -21.15 4.67 -33.46
N PRO A 491 -20.43 5.82 -33.43
CA PRO A 491 -19.05 5.89 -33.86
C PRO A 491 -18.10 5.27 -32.83
N THR A 492 -16.91 4.89 -33.29
CA THR A 492 -15.75 4.60 -32.44
C THR A 492 -14.91 5.87 -32.25
N LEU A 493 -14.53 6.19 -31.02
CA LEU A 493 -13.60 7.27 -30.72
C LEU A 493 -12.21 6.67 -30.40
N VAL A 494 -11.18 7.13 -31.15
CA VAL A 494 -9.79 6.84 -30.85
C VAL A 494 -9.10 8.10 -30.35
N VAL A 495 -8.51 8.01 -29.15
CA VAL A 495 -7.69 9.06 -28.55
C VAL A 495 -6.24 8.61 -28.58
N ALA A 496 -5.40 9.37 -29.29
CA ALA A 496 -4.00 9.02 -29.49
C ALA A 496 -3.09 10.26 -29.25
N PRO A 497 -1.77 10.08 -29.08
CA PRO A 497 -0.84 11.20 -29.14
C PRO A 497 -0.97 11.98 -30.45
N THR A 498 -0.81 13.30 -30.41
CA THR A 498 -1.01 14.17 -31.58
C THR A 498 -0.20 13.73 -32.81
N SER A 499 0.99 13.16 -32.61
CA SER A 499 1.86 12.66 -33.68
C SER A 499 1.42 11.31 -34.26
N VAL A 500 0.54 10.57 -33.56
CA VAL A 500 0.06 9.24 -33.97
C VAL A 500 -1.28 9.33 -34.72
N VAL A 501 -2.06 10.38 -34.45
CA VAL A 501 -3.39 10.61 -35.08
C VAL A 501 -3.33 10.52 -36.63
N PRO A 502 -2.35 11.16 -37.33
CA PRO A 502 -2.23 11.03 -38.78
C PRO A 502 -1.98 9.59 -39.25
N ASN A 503 -1.20 8.81 -38.49
CA ASN A 503 -0.94 7.39 -38.81
C ASN A 503 -2.23 6.56 -38.71
N TRP A 504 -3.05 6.78 -37.67
CA TRP A 504 -4.36 6.14 -37.55
C TRP A 504 -5.23 6.37 -38.78
N ARG A 505 -5.27 7.62 -39.25
CA ARG A 505 -6.01 7.96 -40.46
C ARG A 505 -5.46 7.21 -41.67
N ALA A 506 -4.16 7.24 -41.89
CA ALA A 506 -3.52 6.62 -43.04
C ALA A 506 -3.71 5.09 -43.03
N GLU A 507 -3.53 4.44 -41.87
CA GLU A 507 -3.72 3.01 -41.71
C GLU A 507 -5.20 2.61 -41.88
N ALA A 508 -6.12 3.36 -41.32
CA ALA A 508 -7.57 3.10 -41.50
C ALA A 508 -8.01 3.28 -42.94
N GLN A 509 -7.54 4.31 -43.66
CA GLN A 509 -7.79 4.49 -45.09
C GLN A 509 -7.19 3.36 -45.94
N ARG A 510 -6.04 2.85 -45.57
CA ARG A 510 -5.36 1.76 -46.29
C ARG A 510 -6.04 0.41 -46.05
N PHE A 511 -6.32 0.06 -44.81
CA PHE A 511 -6.74 -1.28 -44.42
C PHE A 511 -8.27 -1.44 -44.36
N ALA A 512 -9.01 -0.37 -44.08
CA ALA A 512 -10.47 -0.38 -43.97
C ALA A 512 -11.09 0.84 -44.70
N PRO A 513 -10.94 0.94 -46.03
CA PRO A 513 -11.37 2.14 -46.80
C PRO A 513 -12.88 2.41 -46.73
N SER A 514 -13.68 1.46 -46.31
CA SER A 514 -15.12 1.64 -46.11
C SER A 514 -15.50 2.41 -44.85
N LEU A 515 -14.54 2.68 -43.92
CA LEU A 515 -14.81 3.46 -42.73
C LEU A 515 -14.86 4.96 -43.03
N ARG A 516 -15.93 5.61 -42.59
CA ARG A 516 -16.06 7.08 -42.63
C ARG A 516 -15.27 7.67 -41.46
N ILE A 517 -14.13 8.30 -41.80
CA ILE A 517 -13.18 8.80 -40.80
C ILE A 517 -13.40 10.30 -40.60
N LEU A 518 -13.58 10.72 -39.36
CA LEU A 518 -13.65 12.12 -38.93
C LEU A 518 -12.45 12.45 -38.07
N MET A 519 -11.67 13.44 -38.46
CA MET A 519 -10.57 13.98 -37.65
C MET A 519 -11.03 15.21 -36.87
N LEU A 520 -10.88 15.13 -35.56
CA LEU A 520 -11.11 16.30 -34.69
C LEU A 520 -9.74 16.87 -34.28
N ASP A 521 -9.15 17.66 -35.18
CA ASP A 521 -7.87 18.30 -34.98
C ASP A 521 -7.92 19.78 -35.38
N GLY A 522 -6.88 20.52 -35.04
CA GLY A 522 -6.75 21.92 -35.36
C GLY A 522 -7.75 22.87 -34.67
N PRO A 523 -7.64 24.20 -34.96
CA PRO A 523 -8.48 25.24 -34.31
C PRO A 523 -9.95 25.17 -34.70
N GLN A 524 -10.24 24.71 -35.93
CA GLN A 524 -11.62 24.72 -36.50
C GLN A 524 -12.40 23.44 -36.20
N ARG A 525 -11.84 22.47 -35.47
CA ARG A 525 -12.45 21.16 -35.19
C ARG A 525 -13.84 21.22 -34.57
N LYS A 526 -14.17 22.28 -33.84
CA LYS A 526 -15.49 22.48 -33.23
C LYS A 526 -16.63 22.52 -34.25
N LYS A 527 -16.35 22.90 -35.47
CA LYS A 527 -17.34 22.91 -36.57
C LYS A 527 -17.76 21.49 -36.94
N TYR A 528 -16.91 20.51 -36.70
CA TYR A 528 -17.13 19.10 -37.11
C TYR A 528 -17.79 18.26 -36.02
N PHE A 529 -18.09 18.79 -34.84
CA PHE A 529 -18.74 17.99 -33.80
C PHE A 529 -20.09 17.46 -34.22
N ARG A 530 -20.88 18.26 -34.98
CA ARG A 530 -22.18 17.82 -35.52
C ARG A 530 -22.06 16.63 -36.49
N SER A 531 -20.88 16.36 -37.03
CA SER A 531 -20.60 15.23 -37.91
C SER A 531 -20.23 13.94 -37.18
N ILE A 532 -20.02 13.98 -35.85
CA ILE A 532 -19.66 12.80 -35.05
C ILE A 532 -20.63 11.64 -35.24
N PRO A 533 -21.99 11.81 -35.18
CA PRO A 533 -22.92 10.69 -35.35
C PRO A 533 -22.91 10.06 -36.74
N TYR A 534 -22.36 10.73 -37.74
CA TYR A 534 -22.29 10.26 -39.13
C TYR A 534 -20.97 9.57 -39.47
N ALA A 535 -19.99 9.61 -38.55
CA ALA A 535 -18.69 8.96 -38.69
C ALA A 535 -18.76 7.52 -38.17
N ASP A 536 -17.90 6.65 -38.70
CA ASP A 536 -17.67 5.32 -38.14
C ASP A 536 -16.45 5.33 -37.19
N LEU A 537 -15.46 6.19 -37.52
CA LEU A 537 -14.23 6.35 -36.75
C LEU A 537 -13.94 7.84 -36.54
N VAL A 538 -13.90 8.26 -35.30
CA VAL A 538 -13.52 9.62 -34.85
C VAL A 538 -12.12 9.57 -34.24
N LEU A 539 -11.21 10.41 -34.75
CA LEU A 539 -9.82 10.48 -34.30
C LEU A 539 -9.56 11.83 -33.60
N THR A 540 -9.01 11.80 -32.41
CA THR A 540 -8.59 13.00 -31.66
C THR A 540 -7.34 12.75 -30.84
N SER A 541 -6.78 13.80 -30.23
CA SER A 541 -5.59 13.66 -29.41
C SER A 541 -5.87 13.91 -27.93
N TYR A 542 -4.99 13.38 -27.04
CA TYR A 542 -5.07 13.59 -25.59
C TYR A 542 -5.11 15.09 -25.20
N ALA A 543 -4.34 15.93 -25.91
CA ALA A 543 -4.34 17.37 -25.64
C ALA A 543 -5.68 18.03 -25.99
N LEU A 544 -6.40 17.50 -26.97
CA LEU A 544 -7.69 18.03 -27.43
C LEU A 544 -8.86 17.47 -26.62
N ILE A 545 -8.82 16.19 -26.23
CA ILE A 545 -9.89 15.60 -25.40
C ILE A 545 -10.09 16.39 -24.11
N GLN A 546 -9.01 16.82 -23.45
CA GLN A 546 -9.09 17.63 -22.24
C GLN A 546 -9.81 18.97 -22.46
N ARG A 547 -9.68 19.55 -23.66
CA ARG A 547 -10.28 20.85 -24.01
C ARG A 547 -11.73 20.73 -24.47
N ASP A 548 -12.10 19.57 -24.99
CA ASP A 548 -13.35 19.35 -25.71
C ASP A 548 -14.30 18.40 -24.96
N ILE A 549 -13.91 17.90 -23.78
CA ILE A 549 -14.69 16.91 -23.04
C ILE A 549 -16.12 17.37 -22.74
N ASP A 550 -16.32 18.66 -22.43
CA ASP A 550 -17.65 19.19 -22.13
C ASP A 550 -18.64 19.03 -23.27
N LYS A 551 -18.13 18.84 -24.49
CA LYS A 551 -18.95 18.58 -25.68
C LYS A 551 -18.93 17.09 -26.07
N LEU A 552 -17.80 16.41 -25.90
CA LEU A 552 -17.66 15.02 -26.29
C LEU A 552 -18.44 14.07 -25.38
N LYS A 553 -18.65 14.42 -24.12
CA LYS A 553 -19.50 13.66 -23.19
C LYS A 553 -20.99 13.65 -23.58
N ASP A 554 -21.43 14.57 -24.45
CA ASP A 554 -22.82 14.61 -24.96
C ASP A 554 -23.07 13.58 -26.07
N TYR A 555 -22.02 12.88 -26.55
CA TYR A 555 -22.10 11.85 -27.58
C TYR A 555 -21.86 10.47 -26.99
N SER A 556 -22.70 9.51 -27.43
CA SER A 556 -22.50 8.10 -27.09
C SER A 556 -21.65 7.41 -28.16
N PHE A 557 -20.57 6.76 -27.74
CA PHE A 557 -19.67 6.01 -28.60
C PHE A 557 -19.90 4.50 -28.47
N HIS A 558 -19.71 3.77 -29.55
CA HIS A 558 -19.71 2.30 -29.50
C HIS A 558 -18.44 1.79 -28.79
N LEU A 559 -17.30 2.35 -29.18
CA LEU A 559 -15.98 2.01 -28.58
C LEU A 559 -15.20 3.31 -28.32
N ALA A 560 -14.58 3.42 -27.15
CA ALA A 560 -13.54 4.40 -26.86
C ALA A 560 -12.19 3.69 -26.72
N ALA A 561 -11.29 3.89 -27.66
CA ALA A 561 -9.95 3.32 -27.64
C ALA A 561 -8.90 4.38 -27.30
N LEU A 562 -8.05 4.10 -26.33
CA LEU A 562 -6.92 4.93 -25.94
C LEU A 562 -5.63 4.32 -26.48
N ASP A 563 -5.01 4.97 -27.46
CA ASP A 563 -3.71 4.52 -27.97
C ASP A 563 -2.57 5.19 -27.20
N GLU A 564 -1.50 4.44 -26.94
CA GLU A 564 -0.43 4.83 -26.02
C GLU A 564 -1.02 5.24 -24.66
N ALA A 565 -1.81 4.34 -24.06
CA ALA A 565 -2.61 4.63 -22.87
C ALA A 565 -1.80 5.04 -21.64
N GLN A 566 -0.45 4.91 -21.66
CA GLN A 566 0.42 5.46 -20.62
C GLN A 566 0.29 6.99 -20.45
N TYR A 567 -0.31 7.70 -21.40
CA TYR A 567 -0.61 9.14 -21.23
C TYR A 567 -1.65 9.43 -20.13
N VAL A 568 -2.44 8.45 -19.76
CA VAL A 568 -3.48 8.58 -18.70
C VAL A 568 -3.15 7.77 -17.43
N LYS A 569 -1.93 7.31 -17.27
CA LYS A 569 -1.48 6.55 -16.10
C LYS A 569 -1.51 7.33 -14.78
N ASN A 570 -1.46 8.66 -14.83
CA ASN A 570 -1.65 9.49 -13.65
C ASN A 570 -3.15 9.82 -13.48
N PRO A 571 -3.84 9.26 -12.47
CA PRO A 571 -5.28 9.43 -12.28
C PRO A 571 -5.71 10.86 -11.94
N THR A 572 -4.80 11.69 -11.43
CA THR A 572 -5.06 13.10 -11.07
C THR A 572 -4.89 14.03 -12.26
N SER A 573 -4.33 13.54 -13.37
CA SER A 573 -4.14 14.37 -14.56
C SER A 573 -5.49 14.74 -15.19
N LYS A 574 -5.59 15.96 -15.68
CA LYS A 574 -6.80 16.45 -16.38
C LYS A 574 -7.16 15.55 -17.58
N MET A 575 -6.17 14.97 -18.26
CA MET A 575 -6.39 14.04 -19.36
C MET A 575 -7.06 12.75 -18.89
N ALA A 576 -6.55 12.15 -17.81
CA ALA A 576 -7.14 10.92 -17.26
C ALA A 576 -8.57 11.16 -16.77
N GLN A 577 -8.82 12.30 -16.12
CA GLN A 577 -10.15 12.68 -15.68
C GLN A 577 -11.12 12.90 -16.86
N ALA A 578 -10.63 13.51 -17.95
CA ALA A 578 -11.44 13.77 -19.14
C ALA A 578 -11.86 12.48 -19.84
N VAL A 579 -10.94 11.53 -20.09
CA VAL A 579 -11.28 10.29 -20.79
C VAL A 579 -12.25 9.42 -19.99
N CYS A 580 -12.21 9.49 -18.65
CA CYS A 580 -13.15 8.76 -17.80
C CYS A 580 -14.60 9.28 -17.89
N GLN A 581 -14.82 10.51 -18.40
CA GLN A 581 -16.15 11.09 -18.57
C GLN A 581 -16.81 10.74 -19.93
N LEU A 582 -16.09 10.06 -20.83
CA LEU A 582 -16.62 9.63 -22.10
C LEU A 582 -17.72 8.59 -21.91
N ASP A 583 -18.86 8.77 -22.62
CA ASP A 583 -19.89 7.75 -22.71
C ASP A 583 -19.56 6.80 -23.86
N ALA A 584 -19.15 5.56 -23.51
CA ALA A 584 -18.82 4.53 -24.49
C ALA A 584 -19.26 3.16 -23.98
N ARG A 585 -19.89 2.37 -24.86
CA ARG A 585 -20.34 1.02 -24.54
C ARG A 585 -19.16 0.09 -24.28
N HIS A 586 -18.11 0.18 -25.09
CA HIS A 586 -16.89 -0.59 -24.96
C HIS A 586 -15.71 0.36 -24.78
N ARG A 587 -14.68 -0.12 -24.06
CA ARG A 587 -13.46 0.63 -23.80
C ARG A 587 -12.24 -0.26 -24.01
N LEU A 588 -11.20 0.29 -24.65
CA LEU A 588 -9.98 -0.43 -24.97
C LEU A 588 -8.76 0.47 -24.70
N CYS A 589 -7.73 -0.06 -24.09
CA CYS A 589 -6.42 0.58 -23.97
C CYS A 589 -5.41 -0.16 -24.86
N LEU A 590 -4.64 0.59 -25.62
CA LEU A 590 -3.50 0.09 -26.40
C LEU A 590 -2.23 0.65 -25.78
N SER A 591 -1.33 -0.20 -25.35
CA SER A 591 -0.06 0.24 -24.74
C SER A 591 0.98 -0.87 -24.89
N GLY A 592 2.23 -0.54 -25.21
CA GLY A 592 3.33 -1.50 -25.12
C GLY A 592 3.81 -1.72 -23.69
N THR A 593 3.41 -0.84 -22.75
CA THR A 593 3.87 -0.83 -21.36
C THR A 593 2.71 -0.48 -20.43
N PRO A 594 1.85 -1.44 -20.08
CA PRO A 594 0.67 -1.18 -19.25
C PRO A 594 1.02 -0.78 -17.83
N VAL A 595 2.16 -1.23 -17.31
CA VAL A 595 2.72 -0.85 -16.00
C VAL A 595 4.20 -0.57 -16.17
N GLU A 596 4.64 0.64 -15.85
CA GLU A 596 6.05 1.04 -15.99
C GLU A 596 6.73 1.27 -14.63
N ASN A 597 6.07 1.94 -13.70
CA ASN A 597 6.70 2.40 -12.47
C ASN A 597 6.04 1.86 -11.20
N HIS A 598 4.73 1.76 -11.16
CA HIS A 598 3.98 1.34 -9.97
C HIS A 598 2.56 0.89 -10.31
N LEU A 599 1.97 0.08 -9.43
CA LEU A 599 0.60 -0.48 -9.60
C LEU A 599 -0.51 0.58 -9.72
N GLY A 600 -0.28 1.79 -9.22
CA GLY A 600 -1.22 2.90 -9.40
C GLY A 600 -1.46 3.28 -10.88
N GLU A 601 -0.51 2.97 -11.77
CA GLU A 601 -0.68 3.13 -13.22
C GLU A 601 -1.72 2.15 -13.77
N LEU A 602 -1.66 0.88 -13.35
CA LEU A 602 -2.66 -0.14 -13.67
C LEU A 602 -4.04 0.26 -13.16
N TRP A 603 -4.12 0.76 -11.91
CA TRP A 603 -5.37 1.24 -11.35
C TRP A 603 -5.99 2.36 -12.20
N SER A 604 -5.18 3.30 -12.68
CA SER A 604 -5.65 4.39 -13.53
C SER A 604 -6.24 3.89 -14.86
N LEU A 605 -5.58 2.92 -15.51
CA LEU A 605 -6.10 2.30 -16.73
C LEU A 605 -7.40 1.53 -16.47
N MET A 606 -7.45 0.75 -15.40
CA MET A 606 -8.65 0.01 -15.01
C MET A 606 -9.81 0.93 -14.63
N ARG A 607 -9.52 2.09 -14.02
CA ARG A 607 -10.54 3.12 -13.75
C ARG A 607 -11.19 3.65 -15.03
N PHE A 608 -10.43 3.81 -16.11
CA PHE A 608 -10.99 4.17 -17.41
C PHE A 608 -11.77 2.99 -18.01
N LEU A 609 -11.20 1.80 -18.01
CA LEU A 609 -11.82 0.62 -18.61
C LEU A 609 -13.09 0.22 -17.88
N MET A 610 -13.01 0.03 -16.59
CA MET A 610 -14.09 -0.50 -15.75
C MET A 610 -14.14 0.27 -14.43
N PRO A 611 -14.86 1.40 -14.39
CA PRO A 611 -14.97 2.21 -13.18
C PRO A 611 -15.47 1.38 -11.99
N GLY A 612 -14.69 1.38 -10.89
CA GLY A 612 -15.03 0.67 -9.67
C GLY A 612 -14.59 -0.79 -9.60
N PHE A 613 -14.07 -1.40 -10.65
CA PHE A 613 -13.58 -2.80 -10.64
C PHE A 613 -12.49 -3.05 -9.59
N LEU A 614 -11.49 -2.19 -9.49
CA LEU A 614 -10.42 -2.29 -8.48
C LEU A 614 -10.69 -1.44 -7.22
N GLY A 615 -11.91 -0.95 -7.03
CA GLY A 615 -12.24 -0.09 -5.90
C GLY A 615 -11.77 1.36 -6.04
N GLY A 616 -11.90 2.14 -4.94
CA GLY A 616 -11.36 3.49 -4.85
C GLY A 616 -9.82 3.50 -4.85
N GLN A 617 -9.22 4.65 -5.14
CA GLN A 617 -7.75 4.77 -5.17
C GLN A 617 -7.12 4.48 -3.81
N GLU A 618 -7.69 4.98 -2.75
CA GLU A 618 -7.21 4.74 -1.38
C GLU A 618 -7.34 3.26 -0.99
N ASP A 619 -8.48 2.63 -1.33
CA ASP A 619 -8.69 1.21 -1.07
C ASP A 619 -7.73 0.33 -1.87
N PHE A 620 -7.50 0.67 -3.14
CA PHE A 620 -6.51 -0.03 -3.96
C PHE A 620 -5.10 0.10 -3.41
N ASN A 621 -4.71 1.31 -2.96
CA ASN A 621 -3.41 1.53 -2.34
C ASN A 621 -3.25 0.70 -1.06
N ARG A 622 -4.24 0.70 -0.19
CA ARG A 622 -4.24 -0.04 1.08
C ARG A 622 -4.23 -1.57 0.87
N ARG A 623 -5.06 -2.07 -0.05
CA ARG A 623 -5.27 -3.52 -0.25
C ARG A 623 -4.22 -4.18 -1.12
N PHE A 624 -3.74 -3.49 -2.15
CA PHE A 624 -2.86 -4.08 -3.15
C PHE A 624 -1.53 -3.34 -3.26
N ARG A 625 -1.55 -2.01 -3.50
CA ARG A 625 -0.34 -1.30 -3.85
C ARG A 625 0.70 -1.32 -2.75
N THR A 626 0.35 -0.84 -1.55
CA THR A 626 1.31 -0.76 -0.44
C THR A 626 1.81 -2.13 -0.01
N PRO A 627 0.96 -3.14 0.23
CA PRO A 627 1.44 -4.47 0.60
C PRO A 627 2.31 -5.12 -0.49
N ILE A 628 1.95 -4.97 -1.77
CA ILE A 628 2.73 -5.59 -2.86
C ILE A 628 4.05 -4.85 -3.10
N GLU A 629 4.01 -3.51 -3.16
CA GLU A 629 5.19 -2.71 -3.52
C GLU A 629 6.16 -2.52 -2.34
N ARG A 630 5.65 -2.38 -1.11
CA ARG A 630 6.45 -2.13 0.08
C ARG A 630 6.80 -3.39 0.84
N ASP A 631 5.79 -4.23 1.10
CA ASP A 631 5.93 -5.37 1.99
C ASP A 631 6.21 -6.67 1.21
N GLY A 632 6.09 -6.66 -0.13
CA GLY A 632 6.36 -7.79 -1.01
C GLY A 632 5.36 -8.94 -0.88
N ASP A 633 4.10 -8.62 -0.58
CA ASP A 633 3.03 -9.59 -0.37
C ASP A 633 2.69 -10.34 -1.67
N GLU A 634 3.16 -11.58 -1.77
CA GLU A 634 2.99 -12.46 -2.92
C GLU A 634 1.55 -12.95 -3.09
N GLU A 635 0.81 -13.17 -2.00
CA GLU A 635 -0.57 -13.65 -2.05
C GLU A 635 -1.47 -12.57 -2.64
N ARG A 636 -1.33 -11.34 -2.19
CA ARG A 636 -2.07 -10.19 -2.76
C ARG A 636 -1.65 -9.90 -4.21
N ARG A 637 -0.39 -10.10 -4.54
CA ARG A 637 0.09 -10.00 -5.94
C ARG A 637 -0.55 -11.04 -6.83
N ALA A 638 -0.57 -12.32 -6.41
CA ALA A 638 -1.22 -13.40 -7.15
C ALA A 638 -2.72 -13.15 -7.31
N SER A 639 -3.39 -12.69 -6.25
CA SER A 639 -4.81 -12.32 -6.29
C SER A 639 -5.09 -11.20 -7.30
N LEU A 640 -4.31 -10.12 -7.28
CA LEU A 640 -4.45 -9.02 -8.24
C LEU A 640 -4.18 -9.50 -9.67
N LYS A 641 -3.11 -10.29 -9.88
CA LYS A 641 -2.74 -10.87 -11.17
C LYS A 641 -3.88 -11.72 -11.74
N ALA A 642 -4.40 -12.65 -10.96
CA ALA A 642 -5.53 -13.50 -11.39
C ALA A 642 -6.74 -12.67 -11.81
N ARG A 643 -7.02 -11.60 -11.10
CA ARG A 643 -8.16 -10.71 -11.35
C ARG A 643 -8.03 -9.90 -12.63
N VAL A 644 -6.83 -9.42 -12.99
CA VAL A 644 -6.61 -8.57 -14.17
C VAL A 644 -6.13 -9.33 -15.39
N ALA A 645 -5.58 -10.53 -15.25
CA ALA A 645 -5.03 -11.32 -16.35
C ALA A 645 -6.01 -11.54 -17.53
N PRO A 646 -7.30 -11.83 -17.31
CA PRO A 646 -8.26 -11.99 -18.42
C PRO A 646 -8.44 -10.72 -19.26
N LEU A 647 -8.11 -9.57 -18.71
CA LEU A 647 -8.34 -8.25 -19.31
C LEU A 647 -7.08 -7.66 -19.96
N ILE A 648 -5.97 -8.38 -19.90
CA ILE A 648 -4.69 -7.90 -20.44
C ILE A 648 -4.14 -8.95 -21.39
N LEU A 649 -4.09 -8.62 -22.67
CA LEU A 649 -3.41 -9.44 -23.65
C LEU A 649 -2.04 -8.84 -23.95
N ARG A 650 -0.98 -9.54 -23.53
CA ARG A 650 0.41 -9.13 -23.76
C ARG A 650 1.18 -10.22 -24.49
N ARG A 651 1.80 -9.85 -25.59
CA ARG A 651 2.69 -10.72 -26.34
C ARG A 651 3.95 -9.95 -26.67
N THR A 652 5.10 -10.61 -26.54
CA THR A 652 6.40 -10.03 -26.89
C THR A 652 6.76 -10.40 -28.32
N LYS A 653 7.64 -9.62 -28.94
CA LYS A 653 8.16 -9.89 -30.27
C LYS A 653 8.83 -11.25 -30.34
N ASP A 654 9.58 -11.61 -29.30
CA ASP A 654 10.31 -12.89 -29.23
C ASP A 654 9.35 -14.09 -29.22
N GLN A 655 8.13 -13.92 -28.71
CA GLN A 655 7.11 -14.98 -28.71
C GLN A 655 6.43 -15.16 -30.05
N VAL A 656 6.12 -14.07 -30.77
CA VAL A 656 5.16 -14.10 -31.89
C VAL A 656 5.75 -13.69 -33.25
N ALA A 657 6.88 -13.00 -33.27
CA ALA A 657 7.47 -12.47 -34.52
C ALA A 657 8.84 -13.11 -34.79
N LYS A 658 8.84 -14.46 -34.91
CA LYS A 658 10.06 -15.26 -35.14
C LYS A 658 10.79 -14.93 -36.46
N GLU A 659 10.12 -14.28 -37.39
CA GLU A 659 10.68 -13.82 -38.64
C GLU A 659 11.48 -12.52 -38.54
N LEU A 660 11.42 -11.82 -37.42
CA LEU A 660 12.26 -10.64 -37.23
C LEU A 660 13.74 -11.03 -37.16
N PRO A 661 14.61 -10.29 -37.83
CA PRO A 661 16.04 -10.54 -37.74
C PRO A 661 16.53 -10.32 -36.30
N PRO A 662 17.70 -10.87 -35.93
CA PRO A 662 18.22 -10.75 -34.56
C PRO A 662 18.44 -9.28 -34.16
N LYS A 663 18.22 -9.00 -32.90
CA LYS A 663 18.53 -7.72 -32.24
C LYS A 663 19.71 -7.94 -31.28
N THR A 664 20.83 -7.23 -31.51
CA THR A 664 22.04 -7.32 -30.69
C THR A 664 22.20 -6.02 -29.91
N ILE A 665 22.37 -6.10 -28.61
CA ILE A 665 22.62 -4.93 -27.74
C ILE A 665 24.09 -4.93 -27.37
N LEU A 666 24.76 -3.83 -27.68
CA LEU A 666 26.17 -3.60 -27.42
C LEU A 666 26.32 -2.45 -26.44
N ILE A 667 26.87 -2.74 -25.27
CA ILE A 667 27.15 -1.73 -24.24
C ILE A 667 28.62 -1.31 -24.42
N HIS A 668 28.84 -0.03 -24.63
CA HIS A 668 30.16 0.56 -24.76
C HIS A 668 30.49 1.32 -23.47
N PRO A 669 31.38 0.74 -22.64
CA PRO A 669 31.90 1.42 -21.49
C PRO A 669 32.90 2.51 -21.95
N VAL A 670 32.61 3.76 -21.62
CA VAL A 670 33.46 4.90 -21.97
C VAL A 670 34.12 5.46 -20.71
N GLU A 671 35.43 5.50 -20.67
CA GLU A 671 36.14 6.15 -19.57
C GLU A 671 36.22 7.66 -19.82
N LEU A 672 35.86 8.45 -18.77
CA LEU A 672 36.03 9.88 -18.81
C LEU A 672 37.53 10.24 -18.89
N ASN A 673 37.85 11.28 -19.66
CA ASN A 673 39.21 11.82 -19.64
C ASN A 673 39.52 12.52 -18.31
N THR A 674 40.81 12.80 -18.01
CA THR A 674 41.24 13.34 -16.71
C THR A 674 40.51 14.63 -16.36
N SER A 675 40.44 15.59 -17.25
CA SER A 675 39.79 16.88 -17.00
C SER A 675 38.29 16.73 -16.81
N GLN A 676 37.67 15.80 -17.51
CA GLN A 676 36.24 15.50 -17.36
C GLN A 676 35.95 14.78 -16.03
N LYS A 677 36.88 13.88 -15.59
CA LYS A 677 36.80 13.23 -14.27
C LYS A 677 36.88 14.27 -13.14
N ASP A 678 37.85 15.20 -13.23
CA ASP A 678 38.04 16.25 -12.22
C ASP A 678 36.79 17.17 -12.11
N LEU A 679 36.27 17.58 -13.27
CA LEU A 679 35.04 18.38 -13.32
C LEU A 679 33.84 17.62 -12.77
N TYR A 680 33.72 16.33 -13.11
CA TYR A 680 32.63 15.47 -12.59
C TYR A 680 32.67 15.38 -11.07
N GLU A 681 33.85 15.10 -10.47
CA GLU A 681 34.02 14.98 -9.03
C GLU A 681 33.79 16.30 -8.31
N THR A 682 34.25 17.41 -8.86
CA THR A 682 34.03 18.76 -8.32
C THR A 682 32.54 19.08 -8.24
N VAL A 683 31.80 18.83 -9.32
CA VAL A 683 30.35 19.07 -9.36
C VAL A 683 29.61 18.06 -8.49
N ARG A 684 30.04 16.81 -8.47
CA ARG A 684 29.46 15.78 -7.62
C ARG A 684 29.57 16.15 -6.13
N ALA A 685 30.77 16.49 -5.66
CA ALA A 685 31.01 16.85 -4.26
C ALA A 685 30.19 18.09 -3.85
N THR A 686 30.12 19.09 -4.73
CA THR A 686 29.30 20.29 -4.50
C THR A 686 27.82 19.96 -4.41
N MET A 687 27.32 19.10 -5.31
CA MET A 687 25.92 18.71 -5.33
C MET A 687 25.57 17.78 -4.19
N ASP A 688 26.43 16.82 -3.81
CA ASP A 688 26.21 15.93 -2.65
C ASP A 688 26.02 16.75 -1.38
N LYS A 689 26.89 17.76 -1.16
CA LYS A 689 26.75 18.67 -0.01
C LYS A 689 25.41 19.43 -0.03
N ARG A 690 25.00 19.96 -1.19
CA ARG A 690 23.70 20.66 -1.33
C ARG A 690 22.52 19.72 -1.10
N VAL A 691 22.58 18.49 -1.60
CA VAL A 691 21.52 17.48 -1.41
C VAL A 691 21.39 17.11 0.05
N ARG A 692 22.50 16.80 0.74
CA ARG A 692 22.50 16.49 2.18
C ARG A 692 21.94 17.65 3.02
N GLN A 693 22.34 18.89 2.73
CA GLN A 693 21.79 20.07 3.39
C GLN A 693 20.29 20.23 3.13
N ALA A 694 19.83 19.98 1.91
CA ALA A 694 18.42 20.07 1.58
C ALA A 694 17.61 18.98 2.31
N ILE A 695 18.13 17.75 2.40
CA ILE A 695 17.51 16.64 3.14
C ILE A 695 17.41 16.99 4.63
N ALA A 696 18.47 17.53 5.23
CA ALA A 696 18.48 17.94 6.62
C ALA A 696 17.46 19.06 6.95
N ILE A 697 17.17 19.95 5.99
CA ILE A 697 16.24 21.08 6.21
C ILE A 697 14.79 20.73 5.84
N LYS A 698 14.57 19.96 4.76
CA LYS A 698 13.24 19.77 4.12
C LYS A 698 12.78 18.32 4.10
N GLY A 699 13.56 17.41 4.66
CA GLY A 699 13.33 15.98 4.53
C GLY A 699 13.53 15.45 3.11
N LEU A 700 13.38 14.15 2.96
CA LEU A 700 13.61 13.44 1.67
C LEU A 700 12.68 13.90 0.56
N GLU A 701 11.39 14.04 0.84
CA GLU A 701 10.40 14.47 -0.16
C GLU A 701 10.59 15.91 -0.60
N GLY A 702 10.88 16.83 0.34
CA GLY A 702 11.14 18.24 0.03
C GLY A 702 12.43 18.50 -0.74
N SER A 703 13.36 17.53 -0.77
CA SER A 703 14.67 17.63 -1.40
C SER A 703 14.74 17.05 -2.81
N ARG A 704 13.65 16.41 -3.30
CA ARG A 704 13.61 15.72 -4.61
C ARG A 704 14.08 16.60 -5.78
N MET A 705 13.71 17.88 -5.80
CA MET A 705 14.11 18.79 -6.87
C MET A 705 15.62 19.07 -6.89
N VAL A 706 16.24 19.24 -5.73
CA VAL A 706 17.69 19.46 -5.60
C VAL A 706 18.46 18.21 -6.05
N PHE A 707 17.94 17.03 -5.69
CA PHE A 707 18.51 15.76 -6.11
C PHE A 707 18.42 15.55 -7.62
N LEU A 708 17.25 15.82 -8.23
CA LEU A 708 17.09 15.73 -9.69
C LEU A 708 17.99 16.73 -10.43
N GLU A 709 18.21 17.91 -9.88
CA GLU A 709 19.16 18.89 -10.43
C GLU A 709 20.60 18.36 -10.38
N ALA A 710 20.98 17.74 -9.27
CA ALA A 710 22.31 17.14 -9.12
C ALA A 710 22.54 16.05 -10.17
N LEU A 711 21.60 15.12 -10.30
CA LEU A 711 21.70 14.05 -11.32
C LEU A 711 21.70 14.58 -12.75
N LEU A 712 20.93 15.64 -13.04
CA LEU A 712 20.90 16.27 -14.34
C LEU A 712 22.28 16.83 -14.70
N LYS A 713 22.92 17.58 -13.78
CA LYS A 713 24.25 18.15 -13.98
C LYS A 713 25.33 17.09 -14.20
N LEU A 714 25.32 16.03 -13.38
CA LEU A 714 26.27 14.93 -13.52
C LEU A 714 26.14 14.22 -14.88
N ARG A 715 24.92 14.00 -15.34
CA ARG A 715 24.65 13.40 -16.66
C ARG A 715 25.07 14.32 -17.79
N GLN A 716 24.89 15.64 -17.66
CA GLN A 716 25.37 16.60 -18.63
C GLN A 716 26.89 16.55 -18.77
N ILE A 717 27.64 16.41 -17.67
CA ILE A 717 29.09 16.24 -17.72
C ILE A 717 29.47 14.94 -18.42
N CYS A 718 28.80 13.84 -18.17
CA CYS A 718 29.04 12.58 -18.87
C CYS A 718 28.81 12.69 -20.37
N CYS A 719 27.82 13.46 -20.79
CA CYS A 719 27.54 13.66 -22.22
C CYS A 719 28.52 14.61 -22.86
N GLU A 720 28.62 15.83 -22.35
CA GLU A 720 29.51 16.89 -22.84
C GLU A 720 29.57 18.01 -21.80
N PRO A 721 30.72 18.37 -21.23
CA PRO A 721 30.86 19.45 -20.25
C PRO A 721 30.24 20.79 -20.67
N LYS A 722 30.27 21.13 -21.95
CA LYS A 722 29.69 22.36 -22.52
C LYS A 722 28.16 22.47 -22.33
N LEU A 723 27.51 21.38 -22.01
CA LEU A 723 26.07 21.39 -21.67
C LEU A 723 25.77 22.09 -20.34
N LEU A 724 26.76 22.20 -19.45
CA LEU A 724 26.63 22.95 -18.22
C LEU A 724 26.75 24.46 -18.50
N LYS A 725 25.82 25.22 -17.95
CA LYS A 725 25.88 26.70 -18.01
C LYS A 725 26.75 27.17 -16.86
N PHE A 726 28.05 27.27 -17.11
CA PHE A 726 28.99 27.93 -16.22
C PHE A 726 29.19 29.41 -16.60
N GLU A 727 29.53 30.21 -15.59
CA GLU A 727 29.91 31.62 -15.78
C GLU A 727 31.40 31.76 -15.40
N GLY A 728 32.12 32.67 -16.07
CA GLY A 728 33.51 33.00 -15.73
C GLY A 728 34.53 31.89 -16.08
N GLU A 729 35.55 31.74 -15.20
CA GLU A 729 36.69 30.81 -15.41
C GLU A 729 36.24 29.35 -15.53
N SER A 730 35.20 28.93 -14.82
CA SER A 730 34.67 27.57 -14.91
C SER A 730 34.09 27.23 -16.28
N LYS A 731 33.76 28.23 -17.12
CA LYS A 731 33.37 28.00 -18.52
C LYS A 731 34.56 27.61 -19.38
N LEU A 732 35.71 28.24 -19.18
CA LEU A 732 36.94 27.94 -19.90
C LEU A 732 37.44 26.51 -19.58
N GLU A 733 37.31 26.09 -18.31
CA GLU A 733 37.65 24.72 -17.91
C GLU A 733 36.70 23.69 -18.50
N ALA A 734 35.41 23.97 -18.57
CA ALA A 734 34.43 23.11 -19.20
C ALA A 734 34.63 22.99 -20.73
N ASP A 735 34.98 24.11 -21.37
CA ASP A 735 35.26 24.14 -22.81
C ASP A 735 36.56 23.41 -23.16
N ALA A 736 37.52 23.37 -22.25
CA ALA A 736 38.83 22.70 -22.42
C ALA A 736 38.78 21.20 -22.09
N ALA A 737 37.79 20.75 -21.30
CA ALA A 737 37.74 19.38 -20.81
C ALA A 737 37.46 18.32 -21.88
N GLY A 738 36.83 18.72 -23.01
CA GLY A 738 36.46 17.78 -24.08
C GLY A 738 35.40 16.75 -23.62
N SER A 739 35.01 15.84 -24.49
CA SER A 739 34.06 14.78 -24.19
C SER A 739 34.55 13.43 -24.71
N ALA A 740 34.96 12.58 -23.79
CA ALA A 740 35.37 11.21 -24.14
C ALA A 740 34.25 10.42 -24.87
N LYS A 741 33.01 10.67 -24.53
CA LYS A 741 31.86 10.04 -25.16
C LYS A 741 31.62 10.56 -26.59
N LEU A 742 31.86 11.85 -26.83
CA LEU A 742 31.71 12.44 -28.14
C LEU A 742 32.84 11.95 -29.08
N ASP A 743 34.06 11.83 -28.56
CA ASP A 743 35.20 11.28 -29.29
C ASP A 743 34.93 9.80 -29.65
N TYR A 744 34.48 9.01 -28.70
CA TYR A 744 34.07 7.60 -28.95
C TYR A 744 32.95 7.50 -29.99
N LEU A 745 31.94 8.35 -29.92
CA LEU A 745 30.86 8.39 -30.93
C LEU A 745 31.41 8.74 -32.30
N ALA A 746 32.39 9.64 -32.38
CA ALA A 746 33.01 10.06 -33.63
C ALA A 746 33.69 8.89 -34.36
N ASP A 747 34.49 8.11 -33.63
CA ASP A 747 35.18 6.92 -34.15
C ASP A 747 34.19 5.81 -34.54
N LEU A 748 33.16 5.61 -33.69
CA LEU A 748 32.11 4.63 -33.98
C LEU A 748 31.31 5.00 -35.23
N LEU A 749 31.00 6.28 -35.43
CA LEU A 749 30.27 6.76 -36.61
C LEU A 749 31.07 6.58 -37.89
N ASP A 750 32.39 6.86 -37.88
CA ASP A 750 33.24 6.69 -39.02
C ASP A 750 33.21 5.21 -39.48
N THR A 751 33.35 4.25 -38.55
CA THR A 751 33.26 2.82 -38.82
C THR A 751 31.88 2.41 -39.38
N LEU A 752 30.81 2.83 -38.73
CA LEU A 752 29.44 2.43 -39.13
C LEU A 752 29.02 3.02 -40.49
N ILE A 753 29.50 4.24 -40.81
CA ILE A 753 29.22 4.87 -42.08
C ILE A 753 30.01 4.21 -43.21
N GLU A 754 31.26 3.83 -42.97
CA GLU A 754 32.07 3.05 -43.92
C GLU A 754 31.43 1.67 -44.21
N GLU A 755 30.81 1.05 -43.21
CA GLU A 755 30.05 -0.19 -43.39
C GLU A 755 28.71 0.02 -44.14
N GLY A 756 28.32 1.25 -44.44
CA GLY A 756 27.06 1.59 -45.09
C GLY A 756 25.82 1.45 -44.21
N ARG A 757 26.00 1.49 -42.91
CA ARG A 757 24.91 1.37 -41.93
C ARG A 757 23.98 2.58 -41.96
N ARG A 758 22.75 2.33 -41.54
CA ARG A 758 21.73 3.37 -41.39
C ARG A 758 21.39 3.59 -39.91
N ILE A 759 21.77 4.77 -39.41
CA ILE A 759 21.97 5.00 -37.99
C ILE A 759 20.91 5.96 -37.46
N LEU A 760 20.27 5.55 -36.37
CA LEU A 760 19.47 6.41 -35.53
C LEU A 760 20.29 6.78 -34.29
N ILE A 761 20.42 8.07 -33.99
CA ILE A 761 21.08 8.53 -32.77
C ILE A 761 20.03 9.21 -31.87
N PHE A 762 19.87 8.66 -30.67
CA PHE A 762 18.95 9.17 -29.67
C PHE A 762 19.72 9.85 -28.54
N SER A 763 19.24 11.04 -28.15
CA SER A 763 19.63 11.71 -26.91
C SER A 763 18.43 12.38 -26.25
N GLN A 764 18.46 12.49 -24.92
CA GLN A 764 17.46 13.25 -24.17
C GLN A 764 17.70 14.77 -24.30
N PHE A 765 18.96 15.18 -24.51
CA PHE A 765 19.35 16.57 -24.59
C PHE A 765 19.34 17.07 -26.05
N THR A 766 18.44 18.01 -26.35
CA THR A 766 18.42 18.62 -27.69
C THR A 766 19.69 19.39 -28.00
N SER A 767 20.32 20.01 -27.00
CA SER A 767 21.62 20.68 -27.11
C SER A 767 22.76 19.70 -27.43
N MET A 768 22.68 18.45 -26.93
CA MET A 768 23.65 17.41 -27.33
C MET A 768 23.48 17.04 -28.80
N LEU A 769 22.24 16.93 -29.26
CA LEU A 769 22.01 16.69 -30.71
C LEU A 769 22.55 17.83 -31.58
N GLU A 770 22.61 19.09 -31.11
CA GLU A 770 23.24 20.22 -31.80
C GLU A 770 24.75 20.09 -31.84
N ILE A 771 25.38 19.58 -30.79
CA ILE A 771 26.81 19.28 -30.76
C ILE A 771 27.16 18.14 -31.75
N ILE A 772 26.36 17.05 -31.72
CA ILE A 772 26.54 15.95 -32.70
C ILE A 772 26.28 16.42 -34.13
N GLU A 773 25.33 17.30 -34.35
CA GLU A 773 25.06 17.95 -35.63
C GLU A 773 26.32 18.69 -36.15
N GLY A 774 26.97 19.47 -35.27
CA GLY A 774 28.23 20.12 -35.59
C GLY A 774 29.35 19.12 -35.98
N LEU A 775 29.43 18.00 -35.27
CA LEU A 775 30.39 16.92 -35.61
C LEU A 775 30.12 16.34 -37.01
N LEU A 776 28.85 16.05 -37.33
CA LEU A 776 28.48 15.52 -38.66
C LEU A 776 28.73 16.51 -39.79
N GLN A 777 28.50 17.81 -39.52
CA GLN A 777 28.80 18.88 -40.49
C GLN A 777 30.31 18.98 -40.79
N LEU A 778 31.15 18.93 -39.77
CA LEU A 778 32.62 18.91 -39.94
C LEU A 778 33.09 17.71 -40.77
N ARG A 779 32.43 16.55 -40.59
CA ARG A 779 32.71 15.32 -41.35
C ARG A 779 32.02 15.26 -42.72
N LYS A 780 31.19 16.28 -43.06
CA LYS A 780 30.39 16.33 -44.28
C LYS A 780 29.43 15.14 -44.45
N VAL A 781 28.96 14.56 -43.35
CA VAL A 781 28.01 13.45 -43.36
C VAL A 781 26.60 14.00 -43.52
N PRO A 782 25.80 13.52 -44.51
CA PRO A 782 24.41 13.91 -44.65
C PRO A 782 23.59 13.36 -43.50
N TYR A 783 22.78 14.19 -42.83
CA TYR A 783 21.93 13.80 -41.70
C TYR A 783 20.55 14.45 -41.77
N LEU A 784 19.65 13.87 -41.02
CA LEU A 784 18.33 14.45 -40.66
C LEU A 784 18.26 14.70 -39.15
N LYS A 785 17.42 15.64 -38.75
CA LYS A 785 17.22 15.97 -37.30
C LYS A 785 15.74 16.10 -36.97
N LEU A 786 15.30 15.37 -35.94
CA LEU A 786 13.95 15.39 -35.43
C LEU A 786 13.94 15.72 -33.94
N THR A 787 13.32 16.86 -33.60
CA THR A 787 13.13 17.32 -32.22
C THR A 787 11.66 17.63 -31.95
N GLY A 788 11.33 18.06 -30.73
CA GLY A 788 10.00 18.52 -30.39
C GLY A 788 9.50 19.69 -31.23
N ALA A 789 10.43 20.54 -31.71
CA ALA A 789 10.15 21.72 -32.54
C ALA A 789 9.95 21.41 -34.04
N SER A 790 10.28 20.20 -34.51
CA SER A 790 10.19 19.82 -35.93
C SER A 790 8.74 19.79 -36.40
N LYS A 791 8.41 20.55 -37.48
CA LYS A 791 7.05 20.69 -38.02
C LYS A 791 6.68 19.60 -39.02
N ASN A 792 7.56 19.20 -39.93
CA ASN A 792 7.28 18.26 -41.03
C ASN A 792 7.80 16.85 -40.75
N ARG A 793 7.31 16.22 -39.68
CA ARG A 793 7.82 14.91 -39.22
C ARG A 793 7.65 13.80 -40.25
N GLY A 794 6.52 13.76 -40.96
CA GLY A 794 6.25 12.76 -41.98
C GLY A 794 7.25 12.81 -43.15
N GLU A 795 7.53 14.02 -43.64
CA GLU A 795 8.51 14.24 -44.69
C GLU A 795 9.93 13.81 -44.28
N LEU A 796 10.35 14.12 -43.04
CA LEU A 796 11.65 13.70 -42.53
C LEU A 796 11.77 12.16 -42.46
N VAL A 797 10.72 11.48 -42.04
CA VAL A 797 10.66 10.00 -42.02
C VAL A 797 10.75 9.44 -43.44
N GLU A 798 9.99 9.98 -44.37
CA GLU A 798 9.99 9.55 -45.78
C GLU A 798 11.38 9.75 -46.41
N ARG A 799 11.99 10.90 -46.18
CA ARG A 799 13.33 11.20 -46.67
C ARG A 799 14.38 10.23 -46.10
N PHE A 800 14.26 9.83 -44.87
CA PHE A 800 15.13 8.81 -44.27
C PHE A 800 14.88 7.43 -44.88
N GLN A 801 13.60 7.04 -45.03
CA GLN A 801 13.23 5.72 -45.61
C GLN A 801 13.74 5.56 -47.07
N THR A 802 13.83 6.66 -47.85
CA THR A 802 14.29 6.64 -49.24
C THR A 802 15.84 6.45 -49.39
N GLY A 803 16.59 6.37 -48.27
CA GLY A 803 17.98 5.97 -48.28
C GLY A 803 19.04 7.06 -48.54
N LYS A 804 18.65 8.32 -48.68
CA LYS A 804 19.57 9.42 -48.98
C LYS A 804 20.42 9.92 -47.81
N PHE A 805 20.03 9.59 -46.59
CA PHE A 805 20.64 10.08 -45.35
C PHE A 805 21.06 8.88 -44.49
N PRO A 806 22.35 8.71 -44.19
CA PRO A 806 22.83 7.60 -43.36
C PRO A 806 22.50 7.81 -41.86
N VAL A 807 22.40 9.06 -41.39
CA VAL A 807 22.25 9.39 -40.00
C VAL A 807 20.96 10.17 -39.75
N PHE A 808 20.21 9.77 -38.69
CA PHE A 808 19.04 10.50 -38.22
C PHE A 808 19.18 10.80 -36.74
N LEU A 809 19.31 12.06 -36.39
CA LEU A 809 19.38 12.57 -35.04
C LEU A 809 17.95 12.75 -34.47
N ILE A 810 17.64 12.14 -33.37
CA ILE A 810 16.29 12.11 -32.82
C ILE A 810 16.32 12.40 -31.32
N SER A 811 15.54 13.38 -30.86
CA SER A 811 15.37 13.52 -29.40
C SER A 811 14.47 12.41 -28.85
N LEU A 812 14.85 11.83 -27.72
CA LEU A 812 14.11 10.69 -27.10
C LEU A 812 12.63 10.99 -26.94
N LYS A 813 12.27 12.20 -26.52
CA LYS A 813 10.86 12.63 -26.41
C LYS A 813 10.14 12.69 -27.74
N ALA A 814 10.81 13.07 -28.82
CA ALA A 814 10.21 13.11 -30.17
C ALA A 814 10.17 11.73 -30.82
N GLY A 815 11.17 10.90 -30.55
CA GLY A 815 11.27 9.52 -31.01
C GLY A 815 10.24 8.58 -30.38
N GLY A 816 9.73 8.91 -29.19
CA GLY A 816 8.72 8.10 -28.45
C GLY A 816 7.34 8.02 -29.11
N THR A 817 7.10 8.62 -30.27
CA THR A 817 5.74 8.73 -30.86
C THR A 817 5.67 8.22 -32.30
N GLY A 818 5.13 7.00 -32.52
CA GLY A 818 4.53 6.52 -33.74
C GLY A 818 5.35 6.53 -35.04
N LEU A 819 6.67 6.72 -35.01
CA LEU A 819 7.52 6.74 -36.18
C LEU A 819 7.78 5.33 -36.70
N ASN A 820 7.84 5.15 -38.00
CA ASN A 820 8.29 3.94 -38.67
C ASN A 820 9.66 4.20 -39.34
N LEU A 821 10.73 3.59 -38.83
CA LEU A 821 12.11 3.80 -39.28
C LEU A 821 12.81 2.47 -39.59
N THR A 822 12.09 1.55 -40.23
CA THR A 822 12.58 0.21 -40.59
C THR A 822 13.77 0.20 -41.56
N ALA A 823 14.08 1.31 -42.21
CA ALA A 823 15.28 1.47 -42.99
C ALA A 823 16.56 1.52 -42.14
N ALA A 824 16.45 1.80 -40.84
CA ALA A 824 17.58 1.79 -39.92
C ALA A 824 17.91 0.36 -39.45
N ASP A 825 19.19 0.01 -39.45
CA ASP A 825 19.76 -1.23 -38.93
C ASP A 825 20.61 -0.99 -37.67
N THR A 826 20.87 0.26 -37.35
CA THR A 826 21.74 0.65 -36.21
C THR A 826 21.06 1.73 -35.38
N VAL A 827 21.03 1.53 -34.06
CA VAL A 827 20.48 2.47 -33.10
C VAL A 827 21.52 2.80 -32.04
N ILE A 828 21.81 4.07 -31.84
CA ILE A 828 22.77 4.54 -30.84
C ILE A 828 22.01 5.32 -29.78
N HIS A 829 22.01 4.84 -28.53
CA HIS A 829 21.62 5.58 -27.36
C HIS A 829 22.82 6.29 -26.77
N TYR A 830 22.92 7.60 -27.00
CA TYR A 830 24.07 8.40 -26.56
C TYR A 830 24.14 8.56 -25.05
N ASP A 831 22.97 8.70 -24.41
CA ASP A 831 22.82 8.83 -22.98
C ASP A 831 21.68 7.92 -22.46
N PRO A 832 21.89 7.25 -21.31
CA PRO A 832 20.86 6.38 -20.74
C PRO A 832 19.68 7.18 -20.21
N TRP A 833 18.47 6.63 -20.33
CA TRP A 833 17.24 7.23 -19.82
C TRP A 833 16.78 6.51 -18.55
N TRP A 834 16.14 7.22 -17.61
CA TRP A 834 15.61 6.64 -16.36
C TRP A 834 14.61 5.50 -16.58
N ASN A 835 13.79 5.61 -17.61
CA ASN A 835 12.79 4.63 -17.96
C ASN A 835 13.30 3.74 -19.10
N PRO A 836 13.62 2.45 -18.83
CA PRO A 836 14.07 1.51 -19.86
C PRO A 836 13.04 1.30 -20.95
N ALA A 837 11.73 1.43 -20.64
CA ALA A 837 10.68 1.31 -21.64
C ALA A 837 10.75 2.39 -22.72
N ALA A 838 11.17 3.62 -22.38
CA ALA A 838 11.34 4.68 -23.39
C ALA A 838 12.52 4.43 -24.33
N GLU A 839 13.62 3.83 -23.85
CA GLU A 839 14.73 3.39 -24.70
C GLU A 839 14.31 2.23 -25.62
N ALA A 840 13.62 1.24 -25.05
CA ALA A 840 13.07 0.12 -25.83
C ALA A 840 12.10 0.65 -26.90
N GLN A 841 11.24 1.59 -26.55
CA GLN A 841 10.31 2.24 -27.47
C GLN A 841 11.02 2.99 -28.61
N ALA A 842 12.15 3.65 -28.33
CA ALA A 842 12.97 4.31 -29.35
C ALA A 842 13.64 3.29 -30.27
N THR A 843 14.19 2.22 -29.73
CA THR A 843 14.76 1.09 -30.48
C THR A 843 13.72 0.42 -31.38
N ASP A 844 12.50 0.28 -30.91
CA ASP A 844 11.39 -0.36 -31.62
C ASP A 844 10.89 0.44 -32.84
N ARG A 845 11.43 1.63 -33.09
CA ARG A 845 11.24 2.35 -34.36
C ARG A 845 11.95 1.69 -35.53
N ALA A 846 13.12 1.11 -35.25
CA ALA A 846 13.90 0.33 -36.22
C ALA A 846 13.55 -1.18 -36.15
N TYR A 847 13.43 -1.72 -34.95
CA TYR A 847 13.15 -3.13 -34.70
C TYR A 847 11.65 -3.42 -34.66
N ARG A 848 11.05 -3.56 -35.82
CA ARG A 848 9.60 -3.81 -35.97
C ARG A 848 9.31 -4.62 -37.24
N ILE A 849 8.08 -5.10 -37.37
CA ILE A 849 7.64 -5.80 -38.59
C ILE A 849 7.92 -4.96 -39.81
N GLY A 850 8.58 -5.62 -40.82
CA GLY A 850 9.10 -4.97 -42.04
C GLY A 850 10.58 -4.68 -41.99
N GLN A 851 11.27 -4.95 -40.85
CA GLN A 851 12.71 -4.96 -40.77
C GLN A 851 13.26 -6.23 -41.42
N THR A 852 14.24 -6.08 -42.28
CA THR A 852 14.90 -7.18 -43.04
C THR A 852 16.36 -7.38 -42.65
N GLN A 853 16.93 -6.42 -41.94
CA GLN A 853 18.35 -6.46 -41.54
C GLN A 853 18.47 -6.68 -40.01
N PRO A 854 19.52 -7.38 -39.52
CA PRO A 854 19.85 -7.42 -38.10
C PRO A 854 19.97 -6.02 -37.52
N VAL A 855 19.41 -5.82 -36.34
CA VAL A 855 19.45 -4.50 -35.69
C VAL A 855 20.49 -4.50 -34.58
N PHE A 856 21.43 -3.57 -34.65
CA PHE A 856 22.43 -3.35 -33.62
C PHE A 856 22.09 -2.13 -32.78
N VAL A 857 22.09 -2.33 -31.48
CA VAL A 857 21.75 -1.28 -30.50
C VAL A 857 22.98 -0.97 -29.66
N HIS A 858 23.59 0.18 -29.90
CA HIS A 858 24.76 0.66 -29.17
C HIS A 858 24.34 1.56 -28.03
N LYS A 859 24.77 1.26 -26.79
CA LYS A 859 24.57 2.08 -25.60
C LYS A 859 25.91 2.61 -25.11
N LEU A 860 26.07 3.94 -25.10
CA LEU A 860 27.30 4.59 -24.62
C LEU A 860 27.11 4.93 -23.13
N ILE A 861 27.92 4.34 -22.25
CA ILE A 861 27.78 4.48 -20.80
C ILE A 861 29.15 4.86 -20.21
N CYS A 862 29.20 6.01 -19.50
CA CYS A 862 30.41 6.40 -18.80
C CYS A 862 30.62 5.56 -17.54
N GLN A 863 31.77 4.88 -17.45
CA GLN A 863 32.16 4.01 -16.35
C GLN A 863 32.35 4.76 -15.03
N GLY A 864 32.01 4.12 -13.90
CA GLY A 864 32.16 4.66 -12.57
C GLY A 864 31.19 5.81 -12.23
N THR A 865 30.40 6.28 -13.20
CA THR A 865 29.57 7.46 -13.09
C THR A 865 28.11 7.17 -12.74
N VAL A 866 27.34 8.23 -12.59
CA VAL A 866 25.87 8.17 -12.42
C VAL A 866 25.18 7.41 -13.56
N GLU A 867 25.74 7.41 -14.80
CA GLU A 867 25.13 6.70 -15.92
C GLU A 867 25.19 5.19 -15.77
N GLU A 868 26.33 4.65 -15.32
CA GLU A 868 26.46 3.21 -15.06
C GLU A 868 25.51 2.77 -13.94
N ARG A 869 25.43 3.56 -12.88
CA ARG A 869 24.52 3.29 -11.77
C ARG A 869 23.05 3.32 -12.19
N ILE A 870 22.67 4.28 -13.05
CA ILE A 870 21.31 4.34 -13.66
C ILE A 870 21.08 3.08 -14.49
N HIS A 871 22.05 2.64 -15.30
CA HIS A 871 21.92 1.44 -16.11
C HIS A 871 21.72 0.17 -15.25
N GLN A 872 22.47 0.04 -14.15
CA GLN A 872 22.29 -1.05 -13.19
C GLN A 872 20.90 -1.03 -12.53
N LEU A 873 20.40 0.16 -12.19
CA LEU A 873 19.03 0.33 -11.66
C LEU A 873 17.95 0.01 -12.71
N GLN A 874 18.21 0.35 -13.99
CA GLN A 874 17.31 -0.03 -15.08
C GLN A 874 17.20 -1.54 -15.23
N ALA A 875 18.31 -2.27 -15.15
CA ALA A 875 18.30 -3.73 -15.23
C ALA A 875 17.46 -4.36 -14.10
N LYS A 876 17.58 -3.85 -12.89
CA LYS A 876 16.74 -4.26 -11.74
C LYS A 876 15.26 -3.94 -11.97
N LYS A 877 14.93 -2.78 -12.52
CA LYS A 877 13.53 -2.37 -12.79
C LYS A 877 12.91 -3.15 -13.95
N SER A 878 13.67 -3.51 -14.98
CA SER A 878 13.16 -4.32 -16.10
C SER A 878 12.75 -5.72 -15.63
N GLN A 879 13.57 -6.35 -14.80
CA GLN A 879 13.22 -7.63 -14.16
C GLN A 879 11.94 -7.55 -13.34
N LEU A 880 11.62 -6.41 -12.77
CA LEU A 880 10.43 -6.13 -11.97
C LEU A 880 9.17 -5.94 -12.79
N ALA A 881 9.23 -5.19 -13.88
CA ALA A 881 8.10 -4.98 -14.78
C ALA A 881 7.68 -6.31 -15.45
N ASP A 882 8.66 -7.14 -15.78
CA ASP A 882 8.40 -8.49 -16.31
C ASP A 882 7.82 -9.42 -15.24
N SER A 883 8.09 -9.22 -13.97
CA SER A 883 7.64 -10.04 -12.86
C SER A 883 6.20 -9.79 -12.40
N LEU A 884 5.63 -8.62 -12.64
CA LEU A 884 4.20 -8.37 -12.39
C LEU A 884 3.30 -9.13 -13.38
N LEU A 885 3.86 -9.51 -14.51
CA LEU A 885 3.20 -10.32 -15.54
C LEU A 885 3.82 -11.74 -15.63
N SER A 886 4.92 -12.02 -14.94
CA SER A 886 5.57 -13.31 -14.70
C SER A 886 6.10 -13.36 -13.26
N ASP A 887 6.26 -14.53 -12.69
CA ASP A 887 6.34 -14.88 -11.26
C ASP A 887 7.48 -14.34 -10.36
N ALA A 888 8.08 -13.18 -10.52
CA ALA A 888 9.12 -12.70 -9.58
C ALA A 888 9.27 -11.17 -9.44
N ALA A 889 9.22 -10.73 -8.22
CA ALA A 889 10.00 -9.77 -7.42
C ALA A 889 9.79 -8.25 -7.37
N ARG A 890 10.21 -7.71 -6.27
CA ARG A 890 10.14 -6.45 -5.55
C ARG A 890 10.66 -5.21 -6.28
N ALA A 891 9.93 -4.08 -6.25
CA ALA A 891 10.45 -2.73 -6.43
C ALA A 891 9.98 -1.77 -5.34
N ALA A 892 10.94 -1.28 -4.59
CA ALA A 892 10.75 -0.14 -3.70
C ALA A 892 11.01 1.19 -4.43
N ALA A 893 10.35 2.26 -4.01
CA ALA A 893 10.77 3.62 -4.33
C ALA A 893 12.25 3.81 -3.93
N PRO A 894 13.04 4.68 -4.60
CA PRO A 894 14.42 4.92 -4.22
C PRO A 894 14.46 5.40 -2.77
N ASP A 895 15.03 4.57 -1.91
CA ASP A 895 15.34 4.88 -0.54
C ASP A 895 16.60 5.75 -0.42
N GLU A 896 16.91 6.21 0.76
CA GLU A 896 18.08 7.04 1.04
C GLU A 896 19.39 6.34 0.63
N GLY A 897 19.46 5.02 0.78
CA GLY A 897 20.60 4.20 0.33
C GLY A 897 20.77 4.21 -1.19
N THR A 898 19.71 4.10 -1.96
CA THR A 898 19.72 4.21 -3.43
C THR A 898 20.15 5.61 -3.88
N LEU A 899 19.67 6.66 -3.17
CA LEU A 899 20.05 8.05 -3.46
C LEU A 899 21.54 8.29 -3.17
N ALA A 900 22.03 7.80 -2.04
CA ALA A 900 23.46 7.88 -1.69
C ALA A 900 24.34 7.10 -2.69
N ALA A 901 23.91 5.93 -3.12
CA ALA A 901 24.63 5.13 -4.13
C ALA A 901 24.73 5.85 -5.48
N LEU A 902 23.72 6.62 -5.90
CA LEU A 902 23.76 7.39 -7.15
C LEU A 902 24.76 8.55 -7.12
N LEU A 903 24.99 9.17 -5.96
CA LEU A 903 25.94 10.28 -5.76
C LEU A 903 27.30 9.82 -5.20
N ALA A 904 27.57 8.51 -5.14
CA ALA A 904 28.84 8.01 -4.66
C ALA A 904 30.01 8.53 -5.54
N PRO A 905 31.26 8.62 -5.03
CA PRO A 905 32.47 9.01 -5.80
C PRO A 905 32.68 8.13 -7.03
N LEU A 906 33.48 8.59 -7.99
CA LEU A 906 34.00 7.76 -9.09
C LEU A 906 34.72 6.56 -8.47
N GLY A 907 34.37 5.35 -8.88
CA GLY A 907 34.95 4.11 -8.42
C GLY A 907 36.36 3.89 -9.00
#